data_edbe8061c3f51e770d824606f16e787e
#
_entry.id   edbe8061c3f51e770d824606f16e787e
#
_cell.length_a   1.000
_cell.length_b   1.000
_cell.length_c   1.000
_cell.angle_alpha   90.00
_cell.angle_beta   90.00
_cell.angle_gamma   90.00
#
_symmetry.space_group_name_H-M   'P 1'
#
loop_
_entity.id
_entity.type
_entity.pdbx_description
1 polymer ?
#
loop_
_entity_poly.entity_id
_entity_poly.type
_entity_poly.pdbx_seq_one_letter_code
_entity_poly.pdbx_strand_id
1 'polypeptide(L)'
;HVDNKNFILHYGDLSDSTNLIRIIQEVQPDEIYNLGAMSHVRVSFEVPEYVADTDGIGTLRLLEAIRILGLTQKTKIYQASTSELFGLVQETPQKETTPFYPRSPYGVAKLYAYWITVNYREAYNMFACNGVLFNHETICFNMPMIYKQNVNGFINIKPIAEIVKHHTNKNKVSIDTSKLEYQETMVSENLYVWDAKGWTKVLYASAYPHQKDIDNKQPRFLIAKNAAYMATGSHVCIMNDGSEKEFKDIEIGDKVNLIDYPTVATENFGILEEEAKLLGFIVGDGSVKEGRQLQLTSKNKEALEPFVKIWESLHPENKSSYWQTKSGFNSEQMIWQVRLTNAASFLKKYCFYDENHKKCVPFQILNSDKAIQLAFLKGYNDADGLKANSCKYEFKNFKTNSATLAAGLIFLLKQTTNQDYNINIETTDKWGVDSIYYSINVLSDSELAQNHRNSIEKKEKVLELVEEGISQRGIERETGISRTFIRKVQHGYDVPEHHPRLKPNDEVKKIIEMPNYEGWFYDLTTESGTFHCGIGQGHVHNSPLRGETFVTRKITRGVAKIALGMQDKLFMGNLNSKRDWGHAKDFVEGMWMMLQQEKPEDFILATGVTTEIREFIRMAFAEVGIELKFKGHGVDEVATVKKCHHPDYQLPIGKEVVAIDPRYFRPTEVDLLLGDPTKAKTKLGWKPKYDVKMLCAEMVAADVELFKREKLLKDAGFEVKNQYE
;
A
#
# COMPACT_ATOMS: atom_id res chain seq x y z
N HIS A 1 -5.74 1.52 -14.65
CA HIS A 1 -7.16 1.79 -14.90
C HIS A 1 -7.42 3.13 -15.58
N VAL A 2 -6.41 3.96 -15.74
CA VAL A 2 -6.51 5.23 -16.52
C VAL A 2 -7.04 4.99 -17.94
N ASP A 3 -6.84 3.77 -18.47
CA ASP A 3 -7.37 3.36 -19.78
C ASP A 3 -8.76 2.69 -19.71
N ASN A 4 -9.34 2.51 -18.52
CA ASN A 4 -10.68 1.97 -18.39
C ASN A 4 -11.72 3.08 -18.57
N LYS A 5 -12.32 3.17 -19.74
CA LYS A 5 -13.35 4.14 -20.08
C LYS A 5 -14.58 4.12 -19.15
N ASN A 6 -14.65 3.12 -18.26
CA ASN A 6 -15.77 2.93 -17.33
C ASN A 6 -15.46 3.48 -15.92
N PHE A 7 -14.24 3.99 -15.64
CA PHE A 7 -13.91 4.63 -14.38
C PHE A 7 -13.67 6.11 -14.61
N ILE A 8 -14.56 6.94 -14.05
CA ILE A 8 -14.47 8.40 -14.13
C ILE A 8 -14.45 8.95 -12.71
N LEU A 9 -13.42 9.74 -12.39
CA LEU A 9 -13.26 10.37 -11.11
C LEU A 9 -13.68 11.83 -11.19
N HIS A 10 -14.52 12.25 -10.24
CA HIS A 10 -15.00 13.63 -10.12
C HIS A 10 -14.55 14.24 -8.80
N TYR A 11 -14.15 15.51 -8.81
CA TYR A 11 -13.94 16.30 -7.61
C TYR A 11 -15.28 16.80 -7.09
N GLY A 12 -15.62 16.49 -5.86
CA GLY A 12 -16.86 16.91 -5.22
C GLY A 12 -16.70 17.07 -3.72
N ASP A 13 -17.45 18.00 -3.14
CA ASP A 13 -17.56 18.21 -1.71
C ASP A 13 -19.05 18.23 -1.33
N LEU A 14 -19.41 17.54 -0.25
CA LEU A 14 -20.78 17.52 0.26
C LEU A 14 -21.27 18.90 0.72
N SER A 15 -20.38 19.86 0.93
CA SER A 15 -20.70 21.25 1.22
C SER A 15 -20.96 22.11 -0.03
N ASP A 16 -20.63 21.62 -1.25
CA ASP A 16 -20.79 22.35 -2.52
C ASP A 16 -21.95 21.80 -3.38
N SER A 17 -23.13 22.41 -3.28
CA SER A 17 -24.33 22.04 -4.04
C SER A 17 -24.13 22.12 -5.56
N THR A 18 -23.43 23.14 -6.04
CA THR A 18 -23.28 23.39 -7.49
C THR A 18 -22.37 22.36 -8.13
N ASN A 19 -21.33 21.98 -7.44
CA ASN A 19 -20.42 20.94 -7.86
C ASN A 19 -21.12 19.57 -7.89
N LEU A 20 -21.90 19.22 -6.85
CA LEU A 20 -22.66 17.97 -6.79
C LEU A 20 -23.69 17.88 -7.93
N ILE A 21 -24.43 18.97 -8.21
CA ILE A 21 -25.37 19.03 -9.35
C ILE A 21 -24.64 18.78 -10.66
N ARG A 22 -23.50 19.44 -10.88
CA ARG A 22 -22.69 19.27 -12.09
C ARG A 22 -22.23 17.82 -12.25
N ILE A 23 -21.70 17.21 -11.20
CA ILE A 23 -21.22 15.81 -11.24
C ILE A 23 -22.37 14.86 -11.56
N ILE A 24 -23.50 14.96 -10.85
CA ILE A 24 -24.65 14.07 -11.06
C ILE A 24 -25.25 14.27 -12.46
N GLN A 25 -25.27 15.52 -12.97
CA GLN A 25 -25.71 15.82 -14.33
C GLN A 25 -24.81 15.17 -15.39
N GLU A 26 -23.50 15.21 -15.19
CA GLU A 26 -22.50 14.64 -16.09
C GLU A 26 -22.55 13.11 -16.08
N VAL A 27 -22.62 12.51 -14.88
CA VAL A 27 -22.55 11.04 -14.69
C VAL A 27 -23.88 10.36 -14.98
N GLN A 28 -25.03 11.00 -14.67
CA GLN A 28 -26.37 10.40 -14.78
C GLN A 28 -26.44 9.01 -14.11
N PRO A 29 -26.06 8.87 -12.82
CA PRO A 29 -25.83 7.58 -12.19
C PRO A 29 -27.14 6.77 -12.04
N ASP A 30 -27.01 5.44 -12.11
CA ASP A 30 -28.10 4.51 -11.78
C ASP A 30 -28.15 4.23 -10.27
N GLU A 31 -26.98 4.24 -9.60
CA GLU A 31 -26.85 4.02 -8.16
C GLU A 31 -25.89 5.04 -7.52
N ILE A 32 -26.24 5.53 -6.34
CA ILE A 32 -25.39 6.39 -5.49
C ILE A 32 -25.26 5.76 -4.11
N TYR A 33 -24.00 5.58 -3.63
CA TYR A 33 -23.69 5.18 -2.26
C TYR A 33 -23.07 6.35 -1.52
N ASN A 34 -23.90 7.08 -0.74
CA ASN A 34 -23.39 8.18 0.07
C ASN A 34 -22.76 7.67 1.37
N LEU A 35 -21.45 7.55 1.37
CA LEU A 35 -20.63 7.17 2.55
C LEU A 35 -19.87 8.38 3.12
N GLY A 36 -19.95 9.54 2.49
CA GLY A 36 -19.28 10.79 2.91
C GLY A 36 -19.80 11.26 4.26
N ALA A 37 -18.89 11.44 5.23
CA ALA A 37 -19.23 11.97 6.56
C ALA A 37 -17.97 12.29 7.39
N MET A 38 -18.07 13.24 8.31
CA MET A 38 -17.16 13.42 9.42
C MET A 38 -17.55 12.46 10.56
N SER A 39 -17.10 11.22 10.53
CA SER A 39 -17.62 10.10 11.34
C SER A 39 -17.06 9.97 12.76
N HIS A 40 -16.13 10.85 13.17
CA HIS A 40 -15.51 10.76 14.50
C HIS A 40 -16.39 11.41 15.59
N VAL A 41 -17.09 10.58 16.38
CA VAL A 41 -18.09 11.02 17.35
C VAL A 41 -17.56 12.06 18.35
N ARG A 42 -16.34 11.88 18.90
CA ARG A 42 -15.78 12.85 19.85
C ARG A 42 -15.49 14.20 19.21
N VAL A 43 -14.85 14.19 18.04
CA VAL A 43 -14.52 15.42 17.30
C VAL A 43 -15.77 16.21 16.92
N SER A 44 -16.92 15.54 16.74
CA SER A 44 -18.20 16.22 16.47
C SER A 44 -18.63 17.23 17.55
N PHE A 45 -18.16 17.05 18.79
CA PHE A 45 -18.40 18.03 19.86
C PHE A 45 -17.49 19.27 19.75
N GLU A 46 -16.38 19.17 19.04
CA GLU A 46 -15.42 20.25 18.85
C GLU A 46 -15.76 21.10 17.60
N VAL A 47 -16.35 20.48 16.56
CA VAL A 47 -16.70 21.12 15.27
C VAL A 47 -18.14 20.82 14.84
N PRO A 48 -19.16 21.13 15.66
CA PRO A 48 -20.54 20.69 15.43
C PRO A 48 -21.18 21.29 14.19
N GLU A 49 -20.85 22.52 13.80
CA GLU A 49 -21.39 23.18 12.60
C GLU A 49 -20.89 22.51 11.32
N TYR A 50 -19.61 22.21 11.23
CA TYR A 50 -19.03 21.50 10.10
C TYR A 50 -19.66 20.11 9.92
N VAL A 51 -19.89 19.40 11.01
CA VAL A 51 -20.55 18.10 11.00
C VAL A 51 -22.01 18.20 10.55
N ALA A 52 -22.73 19.21 11.00
CA ALA A 52 -24.12 19.45 10.56
C ALA A 52 -24.19 19.75 9.07
N ASP A 53 -23.26 20.55 8.55
CA ASP A 53 -23.24 20.94 7.13
C ASP A 53 -22.84 19.77 6.22
N THR A 54 -21.79 19.03 6.54
CA THR A 54 -21.32 17.90 5.72
C THR A 54 -22.23 16.67 5.84
N ASP A 55 -22.54 16.23 7.05
CA ASP A 55 -23.23 14.95 7.26
C ASP A 55 -24.75 15.06 7.12
N GLY A 56 -25.31 16.20 7.55
CA GLY A 56 -26.75 16.47 7.48
C GLY A 56 -27.15 17.13 6.13
N ILE A 57 -26.73 18.37 5.94
CA ILE A 57 -27.10 19.16 4.76
C ILE A 57 -26.47 18.61 3.49
N GLY A 58 -25.27 18.01 3.55
CA GLY A 58 -24.64 17.34 2.42
C GLY A 58 -25.52 16.24 1.81
N THR A 59 -26.20 15.45 2.65
CA THR A 59 -27.19 14.46 2.19
C THR A 59 -28.36 15.13 1.45
N LEU A 60 -28.90 16.23 1.99
CA LEU A 60 -29.94 17.00 1.31
C LEU A 60 -29.49 17.50 -0.06
N ARG A 61 -28.25 18.01 -0.15
CA ARG A 61 -27.68 18.49 -1.44
C ARG A 61 -27.65 17.38 -2.51
N LEU A 62 -27.29 16.17 -2.16
CA LEU A 62 -27.34 15.03 -3.08
C LEU A 62 -28.76 14.69 -3.54
N LEU A 63 -29.70 14.62 -2.61
CA LEU A 63 -31.11 14.35 -2.90
C LEU A 63 -31.73 15.45 -3.80
N GLU A 64 -31.45 16.73 -3.49
CA GLU A 64 -31.86 17.85 -4.31
C GLU A 64 -31.24 17.82 -5.72
N ALA A 65 -29.96 17.45 -5.84
CA ALA A 65 -29.31 17.31 -7.14
C ALA A 65 -30.03 16.24 -8.00
N ILE A 66 -30.36 15.09 -7.43
CA ILE A 66 -31.12 14.02 -8.11
C ILE A 66 -32.50 14.56 -8.55
N ARG A 67 -33.21 15.30 -7.67
CA ARG A 67 -34.53 15.86 -7.92
C ARG A 67 -34.51 16.95 -9.01
N ILE A 68 -33.61 17.94 -8.89
CA ILE A 68 -33.47 19.06 -9.84
C ILE A 68 -33.14 18.54 -11.24
N LEU A 69 -32.33 17.50 -11.36
CA LEU A 69 -31.95 16.91 -12.64
C LEU A 69 -32.99 15.94 -13.21
N GLY A 70 -34.13 15.74 -12.54
CA GLY A 70 -35.21 14.87 -13.02
C GLY A 70 -34.85 13.36 -12.95
N LEU A 71 -33.91 12.98 -12.11
CA LEU A 71 -33.38 11.60 -12.01
C LEU A 71 -34.09 10.73 -10.96
N THR A 72 -35.16 11.23 -10.34
CA THR A 72 -35.87 10.57 -9.24
C THR A 72 -36.35 9.14 -9.55
N GLN A 73 -36.67 8.86 -10.83
CA GLN A 73 -37.13 7.53 -11.27
C GLN A 73 -36.00 6.63 -11.79
N LYS A 74 -34.84 7.21 -12.02
CA LYS A 74 -33.68 6.48 -12.55
C LYS A 74 -32.69 6.11 -11.45
N THR A 75 -32.28 7.11 -10.65
CA THR A 75 -31.17 6.98 -9.71
C THR A 75 -31.64 6.42 -8.37
N LYS A 76 -31.06 5.32 -7.96
CA LYS A 76 -31.22 4.74 -6.61
C LYS A 76 -30.12 5.30 -5.69
N ILE A 77 -30.49 5.67 -4.46
CA ILE A 77 -29.51 6.20 -3.49
C ILE A 77 -29.54 5.41 -2.18
N TYR A 78 -28.35 4.97 -1.78
CA TYR A 78 -28.04 4.44 -0.45
C TYR A 78 -27.43 5.54 0.42
N GLN A 79 -28.05 5.83 1.55
CA GLN A 79 -27.53 6.73 2.59
C GLN A 79 -26.93 5.90 3.72
N ALA A 80 -25.62 6.06 3.96
CA ALA A 80 -24.99 5.48 5.14
C ALA A 80 -25.48 6.20 6.39
N SER A 81 -26.28 5.50 7.17
CA SER A 81 -26.73 5.93 8.48
C SER A 81 -25.90 5.21 9.57
N THR A 82 -26.18 5.42 10.84
CA THR A 82 -25.33 4.96 11.94
C THR A 82 -26.16 4.49 13.13
N SER A 83 -25.64 3.52 13.89
CA SER A 83 -26.21 3.12 15.19
C SER A 83 -26.22 4.24 16.24
N GLU A 84 -25.43 5.30 16.08
CA GLU A 84 -25.45 6.50 16.95
C GLU A 84 -26.77 7.28 16.90
N LEU A 85 -27.67 7.01 15.93
CA LEU A 85 -29.03 7.54 15.89
C LEU A 85 -29.82 7.12 17.13
N PHE A 86 -29.63 5.89 17.61
CA PHE A 86 -30.36 5.35 18.74
C PHE A 86 -29.95 5.99 20.07
N GLY A 87 -28.69 6.40 20.22
CA GLY A 87 -28.16 7.19 21.34
C GLY A 87 -28.62 6.72 22.70
N LEU A 88 -29.57 7.45 23.34
CA LEU A 88 -30.28 6.99 24.51
C LEU A 88 -31.36 5.98 24.10
N VAL A 89 -30.99 4.72 24.09
CA VAL A 89 -31.77 3.62 23.52
C VAL A 89 -33.18 3.54 24.15
N GLN A 90 -34.21 3.56 23.32
CA GLN A 90 -35.62 3.52 23.74
C GLN A 90 -36.20 2.09 23.70
N GLU A 91 -35.61 1.20 22.94
CA GLU A 91 -36.04 -0.21 22.78
C GLU A 91 -34.82 -1.10 22.52
N THR A 92 -34.86 -2.34 22.99
CA THR A 92 -33.76 -3.32 22.78
C THR A 92 -34.33 -4.68 22.35
N PRO A 93 -33.83 -5.31 21.30
CA PRO A 93 -32.85 -4.80 20.33
C PRO A 93 -33.42 -3.65 19.48
N GLN A 94 -32.51 -2.79 18.92
CA GLN A 94 -32.90 -1.72 18.03
C GLN A 94 -33.29 -2.29 16.68
N LYS A 95 -34.45 -1.95 16.19
CA LYS A 95 -35.02 -2.26 14.88
C LYS A 95 -35.38 -0.98 14.12
N GLU A 96 -35.74 -1.08 12.86
CA GLU A 96 -36.04 0.06 12.01
C GLU A 96 -37.17 0.96 12.52
N THR A 97 -38.01 0.45 13.43
CA THR A 97 -39.11 1.19 14.07
C THR A 97 -38.76 1.75 15.47
N THR A 98 -37.58 1.47 15.98
CA THR A 98 -37.11 1.97 17.29
C THR A 98 -36.97 3.50 17.25
N PRO A 99 -37.55 4.27 18.19
CA PRO A 99 -37.36 5.72 18.21
C PRO A 99 -35.91 6.13 18.37
N PHE A 100 -35.47 7.13 17.61
CA PHE A 100 -34.14 7.67 17.69
C PHE A 100 -34.01 8.71 18.81
N TYR A 101 -32.88 8.70 19.50
CA TYR A 101 -32.55 9.68 20.55
C TYR A 101 -31.02 9.94 20.57
N PRO A 102 -30.44 10.60 19.52
CA PRO A 102 -29.02 10.78 19.41
C PRO A 102 -28.39 11.53 20.58
N ARG A 103 -27.14 11.17 20.92
CA ARG A 103 -26.40 11.71 22.08
C ARG A 103 -25.11 12.44 21.66
N SER A 104 -24.94 12.75 20.37
CA SER A 104 -23.78 13.46 19.85
C SER A 104 -24.20 14.37 18.68
N PRO A 105 -23.45 15.48 18.41
CA PRO A 105 -23.68 16.30 17.21
C PRO A 105 -23.60 15.47 15.92
N TYR A 106 -22.70 14.51 15.82
CA TYR A 106 -22.64 13.55 14.73
C TYR A 106 -23.96 12.75 14.58
N GLY A 107 -24.44 12.17 15.68
CA GLY A 107 -25.73 11.44 15.67
C GLY A 107 -26.90 12.32 15.24
N VAL A 108 -26.94 13.59 15.68
CA VAL A 108 -27.99 14.55 15.29
C VAL A 108 -27.91 14.88 13.81
N ALA A 109 -26.72 15.13 13.26
CA ALA A 109 -26.51 15.40 11.82
C ALA A 109 -26.95 14.18 10.98
N LYS A 110 -26.57 12.98 11.38
CA LYS A 110 -27.00 11.74 10.72
C LYS A 110 -28.50 11.46 10.88
N LEU A 111 -29.12 11.93 11.95
CA LEU A 111 -30.59 11.86 12.12
C LEU A 111 -31.32 12.75 11.11
N TYR A 112 -30.81 13.97 10.87
CA TYR A 112 -31.32 14.80 9.81
C TYR A 112 -31.18 14.12 8.45
N ALA A 113 -29.99 13.56 8.14
CA ALA A 113 -29.73 12.82 6.91
C ALA A 113 -30.69 11.63 6.74
N TYR A 114 -30.97 10.89 7.80
CA TYR A 114 -31.91 9.78 7.79
C TYR A 114 -33.32 10.27 7.39
N TRP A 115 -33.88 11.25 8.11
CA TRP A 115 -35.22 11.70 7.88
C TRP A 115 -35.43 12.47 6.59
N ILE A 116 -34.42 13.20 6.11
CA ILE A 116 -34.52 13.86 4.81
C ILE A 116 -34.50 12.82 3.68
N THR A 117 -33.79 11.70 3.82
CA THR A 117 -33.81 10.58 2.88
C THR A 117 -35.20 9.92 2.83
N VAL A 118 -35.82 9.67 3.99
CA VAL A 118 -37.19 9.16 4.08
C VAL A 118 -38.18 10.14 3.42
N ASN A 119 -38.07 11.44 3.75
CA ASN A 119 -38.94 12.47 3.20
C ASN A 119 -38.88 12.53 1.66
N TYR A 120 -37.67 12.48 1.08
CA TYR A 120 -37.51 12.50 -0.38
C TYR A 120 -38.03 11.24 -1.05
N ARG A 121 -37.90 10.08 -0.40
CA ARG A 121 -38.51 8.83 -0.84
C ARG A 121 -40.02 8.96 -0.94
N GLU A 122 -40.67 9.51 0.11
CA GLU A 122 -42.12 9.62 0.18
C GLU A 122 -42.69 10.77 -0.66
N ALA A 123 -42.05 11.93 -0.61
CA ALA A 123 -42.56 13.13 -1.29
C ALA A 123 -42.34 13.13 -2.80
N TYR A 124 -41.23 12.54 -3.27
CA TYR A 124 -40.83 12.58 -4.67
C TYR A 124 -40.74 11.19 -5.31
N ASN A 125 -41.20 10.14 -4.62
CA ASN A 125 -41.15 8.75 -5.09
C ASN A 125 -39.73 8.35 -5.55
N MET A 126 -38.69 8.81 -4.81
CA MET A 126 -37.29 8.54 -5.08
C MET A 126 -36.92 7.19 -4.50
N PHE A 127 -36.12 6.37 -5.24
CA PHE A 127 -35.54 5.17 -4.65
C PHE A 127 -34.42 5.54 -3.69
N ALA A 128 -34.74 5.85 -2.46
CA ALA A 128 -33.80 6.27 -1.42
C ALA A 128 -33.93 5.40 -0.18
N CYS A 129 -32.84 4.82 0.30
CA CYS A 129 -32.83 3.95 1.47
C CYS A 129 -31.70 4.28 2.43
N ASN A 130 -31.93 4.07 3.74
CA ASN A 130 -30.94 4.22 4.78
C ASN A 130 -30.44 2.84 5.26
N GLY A 131 -29.12 2.65 5.27
CA GLY A 131 -28.50 1.54 5.96
C GLY A 131 -27.96 1.98 7.33
N VAL A 132 -28.59 1.51 8.42
CA VAL A 132 -28.14 1.81 9.76
C VAL A 132 -27.00 0.86 10.13
N LEU A 133 -25.76 1.37 10.00
CA LEU A 133 -24.53 0.58 10.13
C LEU A 133 -24.00 0.55 11.56
N PHE A 134 -23.47 -0.62 11.93
CA PHE A 134 -22.66 -0.83 13.10
C PHE A 134 -21.17 -0.94 12.66
N ASN A 135 -20.17 -0.86 13.52
CA ASN A 135 -18.74 -0.52 13.19
C ASN A 135 -17.88 -1.50 12.34
N HIS A 136 -16.96 -1.03 11.37
CA HIS A 136 -16.15 -1.84 10.39
C HIS A 136 -14.89 -1.16 9.74
N GLU A 137 -13.97 -1.82 8.87
CA GLU A 137 -12.55 -1.41 8.50
C GLU A 137 -11.81 -1.92 7.22
N THR A 138 -10.72 -1.24 6.54
CA THR A 138 -9.74 -1.66 5.43
C THR A 138 -8.66 -0.71 4.86
N ILE A 139 -7.62 -1.14 3.89
CA ILE A 139 -6.66 -0.36 2.96
C ILE A 139 -5.69 -1.12 1.99
N CYS A 140 -5.07 -0.66 0.76
CA CYS A 140 -3.71 -0.53 0.08
C CYS A 140 -3.51 -0.55 -1.47
N PHE A 141 -2.27 -0.70 -2.11
CA PHE A 141 -1.81 -0.23 -3.47
C PHE A 141 -1.46 -1.24 -4.57
N ASN A 142 -1.19 -0.72 -5.85
CA ASN A 142 -0.74 -1.50 -7.00
C ASN A 142 0.76 -1.31 -7.30
N MET A 143 1.64 -2.08 -6.66
CA MET A 143 3.09 -2.06 -6.84
C MET A 143 3.66 -3.45 -7.19
N PRO A 144 4.87 -3.56 -7.76
CA PRO A 144 5.51 -4.86 -8.00
C PRO A 144 5.78 -5.61 -6.71
N MET A 145 5.54 -6.92 -6.75
CA MET A 145 5.77 -7.83 -5.62
C MET A 145 6.54 -9.07 -6.04
N ILE A 146 7.36 -9.58 -5.13
CA ILE A 146 8.02 -10.88 -5.28
C ILE A 146 7.10 -11.94 -4.70
N TYR A 147 6.67 -12.89 -5.53
CA TYR A 147 5.77 -13.94 -5.12
C TYR A 147 6.13 -15.30 -5.73
N LYS A 148 5.59 -16.36 -5.16
CA LYS A 148 5.60 -17.71 -5.74
C LYS A 148 4.28 -18.43 -5.50
N GLN A 149 3.95 -19.31 -6.42
CA GLN A 149 2.81 -20.23 -6.28
C GLN A 149 3.33 -21.56 -5.73
N ASN A 150 2.79 -22.01 -4.61
CA ASN A 150 3.27 -23.15 -3.80
C ASN A 150 4.62 -22.92 -3.09
N VAL A 151 4.85 -23.64 -2.00
CA VAL A 151 6.07 -23.54 -1.17
C VAL A 151 7.35 -23.74 -1.98
N ASN A 152 7.34 -24.70 -2.91
CA ASN A 152 8.45 -25.03 -3.79
C ASN A 152 8.33 -24.42 -5.20
N GLY A 153 7.45 -23.41 -5.38
CA GLY A 153 7.20 -22.77 -6.68
C GLY A 153 8.32 -21.82 -7.09
N PHE A 154 8.32 -21.51 -8.40
CA PHE A 154 9.23 -20.52 -8.98
C PHE A 154 8.90 -19.10 -8.53
N ILE A 155 9.93 -18.28 -8.38
CA ILE A 155 9.80 -16.86 -8.07
C ILE A 155 9.31 -16.12 -9.31
N ASN A 156 8.36 -15.22 -9.11
CA ASN A 156 7.86 -14.26 -10.08
C ASN A 156 7.86 -12.85 -9.50
N ILE A 157 7.92 -11.86 -10.38
CA ILE A 157 7.78 -10.44 -10.02
C ILE A 157 6.70 -9.86 -10.93
N LYS A 158 5.58 -9.46 -10.33
CA LYS A 158 4.41 -8.92 -11.03
C LYS A 158 3.76 -7.80 -10.22
N PRO A 159 2.98 -6.89 -10.85
CA PRO A 159 2.15 -5.94 -10.11
C PRO A 159 1.17 -6.69 -9.20
N ILE A 160 0.91 -6.16 -8.00
CA ILE A 160 -0.05 -6.74 -7.06
C ILE A 160 -1.43 -6.96 -7.70
N ALA A 161 -1.87 -6.06 -8.57
CA ALA A 161 -3.12 -6.19 -9.33
C ALA A 161 -3.19 -7.49 -10.16
N GLU A 162 -2.10 -7.85 -10.84
CA GLU A 162 -2.03 -9.07 -11.66
C GLU A 162 -2.05 -10.32 -10.78
N ILE A 163 -1.33 -10.28 -9.64
CA ILE A 163 -1.30 -11.36 -8.66
C ILE A 163 -2.71 -11.59 -8.09
N VAL A 164 -3.38 -10.52 -7.69
CA VAL A 164 -4.73 -10.54 -7.12
C VAL A 164 -5.76 -11.09 -8.12
N LYS A 165 -5.69 -10.73 -9.39
CA LYS A 165 -6.62 -11.19 -10.42
C LYS A 165 -6.47 -12.68 -10.78
N HIS A 166 -5.24 -13.19 -10.79
CA HIS A 166 -4.98 -14.57 -11.28
C HIS A 166 -5.10 -15.66 -10.22
N HIS A 167 -4.88 -15.32 -8.94
CA HIS A 167 -4.81 -16.30 -7.86
C HIS A 167 -6.05 -16.33 -6.97
N THR A 168 -7.11 -15.66 -7.39
CA THR A 168 -8.41 -15.71 -6.73
C THR A 168 -9.20 -16.95 -7.15
N ASN A 169 -10.07 -17.42 -6.27
CA ASN A 169 -10.76 -18.70 -6.37
C ASN A 169 -11.49 -18.91 -7.72
N LYS A 170 -11.08 -19.90 -8.49
CA LYS A 170 -11.66 -20.27 -9.80
C LYS A 170 -13.16 -20.56 -9.77
N ASN A 171 -13.78 -20.70 -8.61
CA ASN A 171 -15.17 -21.15 -8.49
C ASN A 171 -16.18 -20.06 -8.17
N LYS A 172 -15.82 -18.81 -7.85
CA LYS A 172 -16.87 -17.80 -7.64
C LYS A 172 -16.54 -16.31 -7.76
N VAL A 173 -15.36 -15.77 -7.49
CA VAL A 173 -15.16 -14.30 -7.62
C VAL A 173 -13.72 -14.00 -7.97
N SER A 174 -13.44 -13.77 -9.24
CA SER A 174 -12.25 -13.02 -9.64
C SER A 174 -12.47 -11.54 -9.30
N ILE A 175 -11.48 -10.85 -8.77
CA ILE A 175 -11.55 -9.40 -8.63
C ILE A 175 -11.74 -8.80 -10.03
N ASP A 176 -12.94 -8.26 -10.26
CA ASP A 176 -13.38 -7.69 -11.52
C ASP A 176 -13.31 -6.17 -11.43
N THR A 177 -12.20 -5.60 -11.91
CA THR A 177 -11.99 -4.15 -11.91
C THR A 177 -12.87 -3.39 -12.90
N SER A 178 -13.77 -4.06 -13.63
CA SER A 178 -14.84 -3.41 -14.37
C SER A 178 -15.97 -2.91 -13.46
N LYS A 179 -16.04 -3.47 -12.24
CA LYS A 179 -16.96 -3.03 -11.19
C LYS A 179 -16.24 -2.03 -10.28
N LEU A 180 -16.77 -0.83 -10.17
CA LEU A 180 -16.21 0.28 -9.37
C LEU A 180 -16.53 0.14 -7.88
N GLU A 181 -16.28 -1.02 -7.30
CA GLU A 181 -16.59 -1.34 -5.92
C GLU A 181 -15.38 -2.00 -5.21
N TYR A 182 -15.34 -1.91 -3.90
CA TYR A 182 -14.41 -2.69 -3.10
C TYR A 182 -14.65 -4.18 -3.32
N GLN A 183 -13.60 -4.89 -3.60
CA GLN A 183 -13.61 -6.33 -3.79
C GLN A 183 -12.54 -6.98 -2.93
N GLU A 184 -12.92 -8.04 -2.27
CA GLU A 184 -12.00 -8.89 -1.53
C GLU A 184 -12.32 -10.36 -1.79
N THR A 185 -11.29 -11.19 -1.80
CA THR A 185 -11.44 -12.60 -2.02
C THR A 185 -10.41 -13.39 -1.23
N MET A 186 -10.84 -14.54 -0.72
CA MET A 186 -9.93 -15.51 -0.13
C MET A 186 -9.04 -16.08 -1.24
N VAL A 187 -7.75 -16.09 -1.01
CA VAL A 187 -6.80 -16.72 -1.92
C VAL A 187 -6.89 -18.24 -1.74
N SER A 188 -7.47 -18.93 -2.69
CA SER A 188 -7.71 -20.39 -2.64
C SER A 188 -6.48 -21.24 -2.94
N GLU A 189 -5.43 -20.63 -3.48
CA GLU A 189 -4.21 -21.31 -3.87
C GLU A 189 -3.12 -21.05 -2.83
N ASN A 190 -2.10 -21.90 -2.79
CA ASN A 190 -0.92 -21.68 -1.97
C ASN A 190 -0.06 -20.57 -2.58
N LEU A 191 -0.46 -19.32 -2.38
CA LEU A 191 0.24 -18.12 -2.80
C LEU A 191 1.10 -17.60 -1.66
N TYR A 192 2.37 -17.36 -1.94
CA TYR A 192 3.35 -16.84 -0.99
C TYR A 192 3.98 -15.58 -1.55
N VAL A 193 4.19 -14.59 -0.68
CA VAL A 193 4.94 -13.36 -0.97
C VAL A 193 6.17 -13.28 -0.07
N TRP A 194 7.17 -12.52 -0.47
CA TRP A 194 8.40 -12.36 0.29
C TRP A 194 8.22 -11.37 1.44
N ASP A 195 8.83 -11.66 2.58
CA ASP A 195 8.81 -10.84 3.79
C ASP A 195 10.18 -10.89 4.51
N ALA A 196 10.37 -10.07 5.51
CA ALA A 196 11.59 -10.00 6.34
C ALA A 196 11.95 -11.34 7.00
N LYS A 197 10.94 -12.16 7.32
CA LYS A 197 11.11 -13.48 7.95
C LYS A 197 11.15 -14.65 6.95
N GLY A 198 11.06 -14.36 5.66
CA GLY A 198 11.00 -15.37 4.61
C GLY A 198 9.68 -15.37 3.84
N TRP A 199 9.31 -16.52 3.27
CA TRP A 199 8.06 -16.64 2.51
C TRP A 199 6.85 -16.71 3.43
N THR A 200 5.96 -15.75 3.32
CA THR A 200 4.69 -15.67 4.05
C THR A 200 3.51 -15.99 3.14
N LYS A 201 2.53 -16.71 3.66
CA LYS A 201 1.34 -17.09 2.89
C LYS A 201 0.37 -15.93 2.79
N VAL A 202 -0.22 -15.75 1.62
CA VAL A 202 -1.31 -14.79 1.40
C VAL A 202 -2.63 -15.47 1.75
N LEU A 203 -3.39 -14.84 2.64
CA LEU A 203 -4.70 -15.32 3.11
C LEU A 203 -5.83 -14.71 2.31
N TYR A 204 -5.80 -13.39 2.13
CA TYR A 204 -6.80 -12.60 1.40
C TYR A 204 -6.12 -11.61 0.47
N ALA A 205 -6.87 -11.22 -0.56
CA ALA A 205 -6.50 -10.15 -1.48
C ALA A 205 -7.69 -9.20 -1.66
N SER A 206 -7.43 -7.91 -1.63
CA SER A 206 -8.45 -6.89 -1.79
C SER A 206 -8.08 -5.83 -2.83
N ALA A 207 -9.10 -5.19 -3.39
CA ALA A 207 -8.95 -4.08 -4.34
C ALA A 207 -10.07 -3.06 -4.16
N TYR A 208 -9.75 -1.77 -4.30
CA TYR A 208 -10.72 -0.68 -4.27
C TYR A 208 -10.25 0.53 -5.11
N PRO A 209 -11.20 1.32 -5.67
CA PRO A 209 -10.87 2.51 -6.45
C PRO A 209 -10.35 3.65 -5.57
N HIS A 210 -9.47 4.48 -6.13
CA HIS A 210 -8.97 5.68 -5.43
C HIS A 210 -10.08 6.71 -5.22
N GLN A 211 -10.11 7.33 -4.03
CA GLN A 211 -10.98 8.44 -3.68
C GLN A 211 -10.13 9.70 -3.48
N LYS A 212 -10.24 10.67 -4.41
CA LYS A 212 -9.36 11.87 -4.49
C LYS A 212 -9.46 12.83 -3.30
N ASP A 213 -10.60 12.90 -2.62
CA ASP A 213 -10.98 14.05 -1.79
C ASP A 213 -10.73 13.90 -0.28
N ILE A 214 -9.90 12.95 0.12
CA ILE A 214 -9.54 12.79 1.53
C ILE A 214 -8.06 13.10 1.67
N ASP A 215 -7.69 14.21 2.30
CA ASP A 215 -6.30 14.70 2.47
C ASP A 215 -5.32 13.63 2.95
N ASN A 216 -5.75 12.72 3.81
CA ASN A 216 -4.94 11.61 4.33
C ASN A 216 -4.79 10.43 3.36
N LYS A 217 -5.47 10.44 2.20
CA LYS A 217 -5.43 9.36 1.20
C LYS A 217 -4.72 9.75 -0.10
N GLN A 218 -4.11 10.94 -0.15
CA GLN A 218 -3.27 11.30 -1.30
C GLN A 218 -2.10 10.33 -1.42
N PRO A 219 -1.91 9.72 -2.61
CA PRO A 219 -0.79 8.83 -2.82
C PRO A 219 0.54 9.59 -2.83
N ARG A 220 1.53 9.00 -2.18
CA ARG A 220 2.90 9.51 -2.15
C ARG A 220 3.85 8.44 -2.65
N PHE A 221 4.79 8.81 -3.49
CA PHE A 221 5.89 7.94 -3.89
C PHE A 221 7.08 8.22 -2.98
N LEU A 222 7.44 7.24 -2.17
CA LEU A 222 8.57 7.31 -1.28
C LEU A 222 9.79 6.70 -1.97
N ILE A 223 10.91 7.41 -1.95
CA ILE A 223 12.15 7.00 -2.61
C ILE A 223 13.31 7.08 -1.62
N ALA A 224 13.78 5.93 -1.19
CA ALA A 224 15.06 5.75 -0.51
C ALA A 224 16.15 5.39 -1.53
N LYS A 225 17.39 5.16 -1.09
CA LYS A 225 18.46 4.74 -2.00
C LYS A 225 18.15 3.38 -2.63
N ASN A 226 17.79 2.39 -1.83
CA ASN A 226 17.57 1.01 -2.25
C ASN A 226 16.11 0.56 -2.28
N ALA A 227 15.16 1.46 -2.06
CA ALA A 227 13.74 1.15 -2.12
C ALA A 227 12.94 2.30 -2.72
N ALA A 228 11.90 1.97 -3.49
CA ALA A 228 10.93 2.95 -3.96
C ALA A 228 9.56 2.29 -4.06
N TYR A 229 8.59 2.83 -3.34
CA TYR A 229 7.23 2.32 -3.30
C TYR A 229 6.22 3.44 -3.05
N MET A 230 5.00 3.21 -3.45
CA MET A 230 3.92 4.20 -3.39
C MET A 230 2.84 3.73 -2.42
N ALA A 231 2.37 4.64 -1.57
CA ALA A 231 1.31 4.37 -0.62
C ALA A 231 0.40 5.59 -0.39
N THR A 232 -0.84 5.40 0.12
CA THR A 232 -1.67 6.51 0.61
C THR A 232 -1.05 7.13 1.85
N GLY A 233 -1.37 8.39 2.13
CA GLY A 233 -0.88 9.08 3.31
C GLY A 233 -1.15 8.33 4.63
N SER A 234 -2.26 7.61 4.72
CA SER A 234 -2.66 6.83 5.90
C SER A 234 -2.06 5.42 5.97
N HIS A 235 -1.30 5.00 4.96
CA HIS A 235 -0.64 3.69 5.00
C HIS A 235 0.53 3.69 5.97
N VAL A 236 0.74 2.57 6.64
CA VAL A 236 1.82 2.42 7.63
C VAL A 236 3.07 1.87 6.97
N CYS A 237 4.17 2.58 7.12
CA CYS A 237 5.50 2.17 6.72
C CYS A 237 6.28 1.67 7.94
N ILE A 238 7.00 0.59 7.79
CA ILE A 238 7.92 0.09 8.81
C ILE A 238 9.23 0.86 8.69
N MET A 239 9.66 1.48 9.78
CA MET A 239 10.91 2.23 9.85
C MET A 239 12.08 1.28 10.17
N ASN A 240 13.32 1.73 9.95
CA ASN A 240 14.51 0.92 10.19
C ASN A 240 14.70 0.52 11.67
N ASP A 241 14.19 1.32 12.59
CA ASP A 241 14.17 1.04 14.02
C ASP A 241 13.01 0.12 14.44
N GLY A 242 12.21 -0.35 13.47
CA GLY A 242 11.01 -1.19 13.65
C GLY A 242 9.79 -0.43 14.15
N SER A 243 9.89 0.89 14.32
CA SER A 243 8.71 1.72 14.57
C SER A 243 7.84 1.79 13.32
N GLU A 244 6.59 2.15 13.49
CA GLU A 244 5.64 2.38 12.42
C GLU A 244 5.36 3.87 12.26
N LYS A 245 5.30 4.34 11.01
CA LYS A 245 5.00 5.73 10.68
C LYS A 245 4.04 5.78 9.50
N GLU A 246 2.99 6.61 9.59
CA GLU A 246 2.11 6.81 8.44
C GLU A 246 2.86 7.50 7.29
N PHE A 247 2.56 7.14 6.06
CA PHE A 247 3.22 7.68 4.87
C PHE A 247 3.15 9.21 4.78
N LYS A 248 2.04 9.82 5.25
CA LYS A 248 1.90 11.28 5.27
C LYS A 248 2.91 11.97 6.20
N ASP A 249 3.34 11.27 7.24
CA ASP A 249 4.23 11.80 8.29
C ASP A 249 5.70 11.50 8.01
N ILE A 250 6.01 10.73 6.96
CA ILE A 250 7.39 10.43 6.55
C ILE A 250 8.01 11.66 5.89
N GLU A 251 9.22 12.00 6.32
CA GLU A 251 10.00 13.13 5.83
C GLU A 251 11.30 12.67 5.16
N ILE A 252 11.92 13.59 4.40
CA ILE A 252 13.24 13.36 3.83
C ILE A 252 14.25 13.27 4.97
N GLY A 253 15.05 12.19 4.98
CA GLY A 253 16.01 11.88 6.05
C GLY A 253 15.54 10.76 6.98
N ASP A 254 14.24 10.44 7.00
CA ASP A 254 13.74 9.28 7.72
C ASP A 254 14.35 7.98 7.17
N LYS A 255 14.48 6.96 8.02
CA LYS A 255 15.04 5.67 7.64
C LYS A 255 13.96 4.59 7.63
N VAL A 256 13.69 4.05 6.45
CA VAL A 256 12.69 3.00 6.25
C VAL A 256 13.31 1.61 6.38
N ASN A 257 12.53 0.62 6.81
CA ASN A 257 13.00 -0.75 6.87
C ASN A 257 13.18 -1.30 5.44
N LEU A 258 14.32 -1.95 5.23
CA LEU A 258 14.67 -2.65 4.00
C LEU A 258 14.76 -4.15 4.27
N ILE A 259 14.25 -4.97 3.36
CA ILE A 259 14.36 -6.42 3.45
C ILE A 259 15.26 -6.97 2.33
N ASP A 260 16.07 -7.97 2.67
CA ASP A 260 16.92 -8.64 1.70
C ASP A 260 16.09 -9.46 0.70
N TYR A 261 16.66 -9.71 -0.46
CA TYR A 261 16.03 -10.54 -1.47
C TYR A 261 16.08 -12.04 -1.12
N PRO A 262 15.07 -12.83 -1.55
CA PRO A 262 15.10 -14.28 -1.36
C PRO A 262 16.26 -14.92 -2.11
N THR A 263 16.84 -15.94 -1.50
CA THR A 263 17.74 -16.85 -2.21
C THR A 263 16.92 -17.71 -3.18
N VAL A 264 17.32 -17.77 -4.44
CA VAL A 264 16.62 -18.53 -5.49
C VAL A 264 17.16 -19.97 -5.52
N ALA A 265 16.24 -20.94 -5.49
CA ALA A 265 16.57 -22.30 -5.93
C ALA A 265 16.65 -22.28 -7.45
N THR A 266 17.84 -22.45 -8.00
CA THR A 266 18.07 -22.38 -9.45
C THR A 266 17.56 -23.63 -10.15
N GLU A 267 16.91 -23.46 -11.30
CA GLU A 267 16.40 -24.52 -12.16
C GLU A 267 17.03 -24.42 -13.55
N ASN A 268 17.29 -25.56 -14.15
CA ASN A 268 17.81 -25.61 -15.51
C ASN A 268 16.65 -25.66 -16.53
N PHE A 269 16.31 -24.49 -17.09
CA PHE A 269 15.30 -24.37 -18.14
C PHE A 269 15.81 -24.67 -19.56
N GLY A 270 17.06 -25.15 -19.70
CA GLY A 270 17.69 -25.40 -20.98
C GLY A 270 17.96 -24.13 -21.79
N ILE A 271 18.16 -23.00 -21.11
CA ILE A 271 18.48 -21.71 -21.72
C ILE A 271 20.00 -21.58 -21.84
N LEU A 272 20.48 -21.28 -23.03
CA LEU A 272 21.89 -20.98 -23.26
C LEU A 272 22.22 -19.53 -22.90
N GLU A 273 23.47 -19.23 -22.56
CA GLU A 273 23.89 -17.85 -22.27
C GLU A 273 23.60 -16.88 -23.43
N GLU A 274 23.84 -17.33 -24.66
CA GLU A 274 23.52 -16.54 -25.85
C GLU A 274 22.01 -16.28 -26.00
N GLU A 275 21.17 -17.29 -25.72
CA GLU A 275 19.72 -17.14 -25.70
C GLU A 275 19.30 -16.15 -24.61
N ALA A 276 19.85 -16.24 -23.42
CA ALA A 276 19.60 -15.31 -22.33
C ALA A 276 20.03 -13.88 -22.67
N LYS A 277 21.18 -13.73 -23.34
CA LYS A 277 21.64 -12.43 -23.83
C LYS A 277 20.68 -11.82 -24.86
N LEU A 278 20.18 -12.65 -25.78
CA LEU A 278 19.16 -12.22 -26.74
C LEU A 278 17.86 -11.80 -26.03
N LEU A 279 17.40 -12.58 -25.04
CA LEU A 279 16.21 -12.23 -24.24
C LEU A 279 16.38 -10.88 -23.55
N GLY A 280 17.54 -10.59 -22.98
CA GLY A 280 17.85 -9.30 -22.38
C GLY A 280 17.73 -8.14 -23.38
N PHE A 281 18.29 -8.31 -24.58
CA PHE A 281 18.18 -7.31 -25.64
C PHE A 281 16.73 -7.10 -26.11
N ILE A 282 15.95 -8.18 -26.23
CA ILE A 282 14.51 -8.11 -26.58
C ILE A 282 13.74 -7.30 -25.53
N VAL A 283 14.01 -7.53 -24.26
CA VAL A 283 13.35 -6.77 -23.19
C VAL A 283 13.75 -5.30 -23.22
N GLY A 284 14.98 -4.93 -23.61
CA GLY A 284 15.38 -3.54 -23.84
C GLY A 284 14.74 -2.97 -25.12
N ASP A 285 15.32 -3.27 -26.25
CA ASP A 285 15.05 -2.65 -27.58
C ASP A 285 14.19 -3.53 -28.52
N GLY A 286 13.61 -4.63 -28.01
CA GLY A 286 12.68 -5.46 -28.77
C GLY A 286 11.23 -5.01 -28.67
N SER A 287 10.42 -5.37 -29.65
CA SER A 287 8.96 -5.23 -29.64
C SER A 287 8.27 -6.47 -30.18
N VAL A 288 7.16 -6.83 -29.55
CA VAL A 288 6.28 -7.92 -30.00
C VAL A 288 5.03 -7.31 -30.61
N LYS A 289 4.79 -7.59 -31.90
CA LYS A 289 3.58 -7.13 -32.60
C LYS A 289 2.63 -8.30 -32.82
N GLU A 290 1.35 -8.10 -32.48
CA GLU A 290 0.25 -9.03 -32.68
C GLU A 290 0.52 -10.46 -32.13
N GLY A 291 1.35 -10.59 -31.09
CA GLY A 291 1.69 -11.87 -30.45
C GLY A 291 2.43 -12.89 -31.34
N ARG A 292 2.87 -12.48 -32.54
CA ARG A 292 3.49 -13.40 -33.54
C ARG A 292 4.78 -12.88 -34.13
N GLN A 293 5.04 -11.58 -34.09
CA GLN A 293 6.21 -10.96 -34.74
C GLN A 293 7.13 -10.35 -33.70
N LEU A 294 8.37 -10.77 -33.71
CA LEU A 294 9.43 -10.21 -32.88
C LEU A 294 10.32 -9.30 -33.74
N GLN A 295 10.54 -8.10 -33.24
CA GLN A 295 11.29 -7.07 -33.95
C GLN A 295 12.32 -6.45 -32.99
N LEU A 296 13.56 -6.34 -33.42
CA LEU A 296 14.61 -5.62 -32.73
C LEU A 296 14.86 -4.25 -33.39
N THR A 297 15.22 -3.26 -32.58
CA THR A 297 15.40 -1.88 -33.01
C THR A 297 16.70 -1.32 -32.45
N SER A 298 17.48 -0.57 -33.25
CA SER A 298 18.65 0.17 -32.77
C SER A 298 18.97 1.35 -33.66
N LYS A 299 19.71 2.34 -33.14
CA LYS A 299 20.26 3.44 -33.90
C LYS A 299 21.33 2.97 -34.90
N ASN A 300 22.10 1.95 -34.54
CA ASN A 300 23.19 1.42 -35.32
C ASN A 300 22.89 -0.02 -35.74
N LYS A 301 23.14 -0.34 -37.02
CA LYS A 301 22.95 -1.68 -37.55
C LYS A 301 23.88 -2.70 -36.89
N GLU A 302 25.12 -2.32 -36.67
CA GLU A 302 26.18 -3.14 -36.07
C GLU A 302 25.78 -3.62 -34.63
N ALA A 303 24.95 -2.85 -33.92
CA ALA A 303 24.46 -3.23 -32.61
C ALA A 303 23.42 -4.36 -32.67
N LEU A 304 22.72 -4.55 -33.80
CA LEU A 304 21.73 -5.62 -34.00
C LEU A 304 22.37 -6.93 -34.48
N GLU A 305 23.49 -6.86 -35.22
CA GLU A 305 24.09 -8.03 -35.86
C GLU A 305 24.45 -9.17 -34.92
N PRO A 306 25.02 -8.95 -33.72
CA PRO A 306 25.30 -10.03 -32.79
C PRO A 306 24.03 -10.81 -32.36
N PHE A 307 22.91 -10.10 -32.13
CA PHE A 307 21.66 -10.69 -31.72
C PHE A 307 20.91 -11.41 -32.82
N VAL A 308 21.04 -10.91 -34.04
CA VAL A 308 20.53 -11.60 -35.25
C VAL A 308 21.30 -12.91 -35.47
N LYS A 309 22.62 -12.91 -35.31
CA LYS A 309 23.44 -14.12 -35.42
C LYS A 309 23.05 -15.16 -34.37
N ILE A 310 22.79 -14.72 -33.12
CA ILE A 310 22.27 -15.62 -32.06
C ILE A 310 20.92 -16.21 -32.48
N TRP A 311 20.00 -15.38 -33.00
CA TRP A 311 18.70 -15.85 -33.45
C TRP A 311 18.81 -16.88 -34.56
N GLU A 312 19.63 -16.61 -35.58
CA GLU A 312 19.85 -17.50 -36.72
C GLU A 312 20.58 -18.80 -36.33
N SER A 313 21.42 -18.77 -35.30
CA SER A 313 22.03 -19.99 -34.75
C SER A 313 21.06 -20.88 -34.01
N LEU A 314 20.08 -20.27 -33.29
CA LEU A 314 19.01 -20.97 -32.60
C LEU A 314 17.91 -21.46 -33.55
N HIS A 315 17.78 -20.81 -34.71
CA HIS A 315 16.74 -21.06 -35.71
C HIS A 315 17.36 -21.04 -37.14
N PRO A 316 18.12 -22.06 -37.55
CA PRO A 316 18.88 -22.06 -38.81
C PRO A 316 18.04 -21.92 -40.10
N GLU A 317 16.75 -22.24 -40.01
CA GLU A 317 15.79 -22.07 -41.10
C GLU A 317 15.38 -20.61 -41.35
N ASN A 318 15.74 -19.69 -40.47
CA ASN A 318 15.30 -18.29 -40.52
C ASN A 318 16.30 -17.40 -41.16
N LYS A 319 15.80 -16.48 -42.00
CA LYS A 319 16.60 -15.38 -42.57
C LYS A 319 16.03 -14.06 -42.08
N SER A 320 16.88 -13.27 -41.50
CA SER A 320 16.53 -11.95 -40.98
C SER A 320 16.70 -10.87 -42.05
N SER A 321 15.82 -9.88 -42.08
CA SER A 321 15.88 -8.76 -43.00
C SER A 321 15.92 -7.43 -42.24
N TYR A 322 16.86 -6.55 -42.66
CA TYR A 322 17.03 -5.22 -42.08
C TYR A 322 16.36 -4.15 -42.93
N TRP A 323 15.80 -3.14 -42.29
CA TRP A 323 15.32 -1.93 -42.94
C TRP A 323 15.51 -0.71 -42.03
N GLN A 324 15.40 0.47 -42.59
CA GLN A 324 15.41 1.72 -41.86
C GLN A 324 14.01 2.32 -41.78
N THR A 325 13.71 2.93 -40.63
CA THR A 325 12.47 3.68 -40.44
C THR A 325 12.74 4.91 -39.59
N LYS A 326 11.79 5.84 -39.56
CA LYS A 326 11.84 7.00 -38.65
C LYS A 326 11.61 6.55 -37.22
N SER A 327 12.33 7.14 -36.26
CA SER A 327 12.10 6.91 -34.85
C SER A 327 10.71 7.41 -34.44
N GLY A 328 9.98 6.61 -33.64
CA GLY A 328 8.71 7.03 -33.06
C GLY A 328 8.86 8.15 -32.02
N PHE A 329 10.05 8.36 -31.47
CA PHE A 329 10.35 9.39 -30.48
C PHE A 329 10.97 10.67 -31.08
N ASN A 330 11.62 10.57 -32.23
CA ASN A 330 12.19 11.70 -32.94
C ASN A 330 12.06 11.45 -34.45
N SER A 331 11.12 12.13 -35.08
CA SER A 331 10.80 11.96 -36.52
C SER A 331 11.92 12.31 -37.48
N GLU A 332 12.95 13.02 -37.01
CA GLU A 332 14.15 13.35 -37.83
C GLU A 332 15.22 12.25 -37.72
N GLN A 333 15.14 11.34 -36.77
CA GLN A 333 16.12 10.30 -36.56
C GLN A 333 15.73 9.00 -37.25
N MET A 334 16.58 8.51 -38.17
CA MET A 334 16.44 7.17 -38.73
C MET A 334 17.01 6.12 -37.80
N ILE A 335 16.32 5.00 -37.69
CA ILE A 335 16.67 3.84 -36.85
C ILE A 335 16.64 2.57 -37.72
N TRP A 336 17.50 1.62 -37.39
CA TRP A 336 17.51 0.29 -37.97
C TRP A 336 16.54 -0.63 -37.24
N GLN A 337 15.84 -1.44 -38.01
CA GLN A 337 14.95 -2.49 -37.49
C GLN A 337 15.27 -3.81 -38.22
N VAL A 338 15.06 -4.91 -37.47
CA VAL A 338 15.17 -6.26 -38.03
C VAL A 338 14.00 -7.09 -37.49
N ARG A 339 13.36 -7.84 -38.36
CA ARG A 339 12.32 -8.80 -38.00
C ARG A 339 12.95 -10.17 -37.80
N LEU A 340 12.70 -10.77 -36.66
CA LEU A 340 13.04 -12.15 -36.37
C LEU A 340 11.82 -13.02 -36.75
N THR A 341 11.99 -13.86 -37.80
CA THR A 341 10.91 -14.66 -38.37
C THR A 341 10.66 -15.93 -37.53
N ASN A 342 9.48 -16.55 -37.65
CA ASN A 342 9.08 -17.79 -36.98
C ASN A 342 9.18 -17.71 -35.43
N ALA A 343 8.97 -16.54 -34.85
CA ALA A 343 9.11 -16.31 -33.39
C ALA A 343 7.94 -16.84 -32.56
N ALA A 344 6.91 -17.43 -33.14
CA ALA A 344 5.69 -17.80 -32.43
C ALA A 344 5.90 -18.81 -31.28
N SER A 345 6.75 -19.83 -31.46
CA SER A 345 7.09 -20.79 -30.40
C SER A 345 7.93 -20.15 -29.31
N PHE A 346 8.88 -19.31 -29.67
CA PHE A 346 9.71 -18.54 -28.74
C PHE A 346 8.87 -17.57 -27.90
N LEU A 347 7.93 -16.85 -28.52
CA LEU A 347 7.01 -15.94 -27.82
C LEU A 347 6.01 -16.65 -26.90
N LYS A 348 5.71 -17.94 -27.14
CA LYS A 348 4.93 -18.77 -26.23
C LYS A 348 5.76 -19.24 -25.01
N LYS A 349 7.08 -19.44 -25.20
CA LYS A 349 7.98 -19.89 -24.12
C LYS A 349 8.26 -18.77 -23.11
N TYR A 350 8.36 -17.52 -23.55
CA TYR A 350 8.76 -16.40 -22.72
C TYR A 350 7.70 -15.29 -22.65
N CYS A 351 7.40 -14.84 -21.42
CA CYS A 351 6.52 -13.70 -21.18
C CYS A 351 7.36 -12.42 -21.04
N PHE A 352 7.20 -11.49 -21.96
CA PHE A 352 7.94 -10.22 -21.99
C PHE A 352 7.16 -9.03 -21.43
N TYR A 353 5.86 -9.17 -21.24
CA TYR A 353 4.97 -8.10 -20.81
C TYR A 353 4.08 -8.57 -19.67
N ASP A 354 3.78 -7.67 -18.74
CA ASP A 354 2.71 -7.85 -17.77
C ASP A 354 1.34 -7.53 -18.40
N GLU A 355 0.25 -7.70 -17.64
CA GLU A 355 -1.12 -7.44 -18.13
C GLU A 355 -1.36 -5.98 -18.54
N ASN A 356 -0.56 -5.04 -18.02
CA ASN A 356 -0.63 -3.64 -18.39
C ASN A 356 0.26 -3.30 -19.61
N HIS A 357 0.68 -4.32 -20.37
CA HIS A 357 1.59 -4.19 -21.50
C HIS A 357 2.93 -3.50 -21.16
N LYS A 358 3.35 -3.59 -19.88
CA LYS A 358 4.67 -3.13 -19.44
C LYS A 358 5.66 -4.29 -19.49
N LYS A 359 6.90 -4.01 -19.95
CA LYS A 359 7.95 -5.01 -20.03
C LYS A 359 8.30 -5.60 -18.66
N CYS A 360 8.61 -6.88 -18.61
CA CYS A 360 9.03 -7.59 -17.41
C CYS A 360 10.16 -8.59 -17.71
N VAL A 361 10.89 -9.02 -16.68
CA VAL A 361 11.86 -10.11 -16.79
C VAL A 361 11.12 -11.43 -16.86
N PRO A 362 11.37 -12.30 -17.85
CA PRO A 362 10.77 -13.64 -17.89
C PRO A 362 11.08 -14.45 -16.63
N PHE A 363 10.10 -15.18 -16.10
CA PHE A 363 10.25 -15.91 -14.83
C PHE A 363 11.35 -16.98 -14.90
N GLN A 364 11.59 -17.56 -16.07
CA GLN A 364 12.66 -18.53 -16.27
C GLN A 364 14.04 -17.91 -15.98
N ILE A 365 14.24 -16.64 -16.38
CA ILE A 365 15.49 -15.91 -16.09
C ILE A 365 15.62 -15.63 -14.59
N LEU A 366 14.54 -15.25 -13.91
CA LEU A 366 14.56 -15.00 -12.45
C LEU A 366 14.99 -16.23 -11.66
N ASN A 367 14.70 -17.44 -12.18
CA ASN A 367 14.96 -18.73 -11.50
C ASN A 367 16.09 -19.55 -12.13
N SER A 368 16.83 -19.01 -13.07
CA SER A 368 18.03 -19.62 -13.64
C SER A 368 19.28 -19.37 -12.79
N ASP A 369 20.36 -20.05 -13.09
CA ASP A 369 21.65 -19.82 -12.48
C ASP A 369 22.24 -18.43 -12.76
N LYS A 370 23.28 -18.08 -11.99
CA LYS A 370 23.91 -16.74 -12.09
C LYS A 370 24.50 -16.43 -13.46
N ALA A 371 24.97 -17.42 -14.21
CA ALA A 371 25.57 -17.20 -15.55
C ALA A 371 24.48 -16.76 -16.54
N ILE A 372 23.34 -17.44 -16.54
CA ILE A 372 22.17 -17.10 -17.36
C ILE A 372 21.59 -15.75 -16.98
N GLN A 373 21.45 -15.47 -15.68
CA GLN A 373 20.96 -14.17 -15.19
C GLN A 373 21.89 -13.02 -15.60
N LEU A 374 23.21 -13.23 -15.50
CA LEU A 374 24.22 -12.25 -15.89
C LEU A 374 24.22 -12.02 -17.41
N ALA A 375 24.10 -13.09 -18.20
CA ALA A 375 23.99 -12.99 -19.66
C ALA A 375 22.75 -12.17 -20.08
N PHE A 376 21.62 -12.36 -19.42
CA PHE A 376 20.43 -11.54 -19.63
C PHE A 376 20.69 -10.06 -19.32
N LEU A 377 21.30 -9.73 -18.17
CA LEU A 377 21.65 -8.35 -17.82
C LEU A 377 22.60 -7.70 -18.85
N LYS A 378 23.57 -8.46 -19.36
CA LYS A 378 24.47 -7.99 -20.45
C LYS A 378 23.69 -7.65 -21.71
N GLY A 379 22.77 -8.51 -22.11
CA GLY A 379 21.91 -8.27 -23.26
C GLY A 379 21.01 -7.05 -23.10
N TYR A 380 20.42 -6.86 -21.92
CA TYR A 380 19.65 -5.67 -21.59
C TYR A 380 20.52 -4.39 -21.60
N ASN A 381 21.72 -4.46 -21.05
CA ASN A 381 22.68 -3.35 -21.06
C ASN A 381 23.13 -2.97 -22.48
N ASP A 382 23.27 -3.96 -23.38
CA ASP A 382 23.58 -3.72 -24.78
C ASP A 382 22.45 -2.97 -25.52
N ALA A 383 21.19 -3.13 -25.07
CA ALA A 383 20.02 -2.42 -25.57
C ALA A 383 19.87 -1.04 -24.91
N ASP A 384 19.32 -1.01 -23.70
CA ASP A 384 18.86 0.17 -22.95
C ASP A 384 19.86 0.65 -21.88
N GLY A 385 21.02 0.01 -21.72
CA GLY A 385 22.03 0.43 -20.76
C GLY A 385 22.76 1.71 -21.19
N LEU A 386 23.11 2.58 -20.22
CA LEU A 386 23.98 3.70 -20.47
C LEU A 386 25.42 3.24 -20.74
N LYS A 387 25.82 3.32 -22.00
CA LYS A 387 27.18 3.03 -22.47
C LYS A 387 28.08 4.20 -22.17
N ALA A 388 28.92 4.09 -21.13
CA ALA A 388 29.97 5.09 -20.90
C ALA A 388 31.31 4.58 -21.41
N ASN A 389 31.94 5.31 -22.35
CA ASN A 389 33.24 5.00 -22.93
C ASN A 389 34.40 4.98 -21.92
N SER A 390 34.17 5.22 -20.64
CA SER A 390 35.20 5.35 -19.61
C SER A 390 34.87 4.65 -18.27
N CYS A 391 33.87 3.78 -18.21
CA CYS A 391 33.51 3.13 -16.95
C CYS A 391 34.21 1.76 -16.80
N LYS A 392 34.87 1.54 -15.66
CA LYS A 392 35.49 0.26 -15.25
C LYS A 392 34.48 -0.86 -15.01
N TYR A 393 33.18 -0.52 -14.91
CA TYR A 393 32.13 -1.44 -14.52
C TYR A 393 31.25 -1.82 -15.71
N GLU A 394 30.82 -3.06 -15.72
CA GLU A 394 30.01 -3.63 -16.79
C GLU A 394 28.62 -2.96 -16.88
N PHE A 395 28.04 -2.58 -15.72
CA PHE A 395 26.75 -1.92 -15.64
C PHE A 395 26.87 -0.53 -14.99
N LYS A 396 26.23 0.48 -15.58
CA LYS A 396 26.24 1.85 -15.04
C LYS A 396 24.86 2.38 -14.70
N ASN A 397 23.89 2.20 -15.57
CA ASN A 397 22.53 2.66 -15.35
C ASN A 397 21.57 1.87 -16.22
N PHE A 398 20.43 1.51 -15.65
CA PHE A 398 19.29 0.97 -16.36
C PHE A 398 18.12 1.96 -16.22
N LYS A 399 17.45 2.30 -17.32
CA LYS A 399 16.30 3.21 -17.30
C LYS A 399 15.11 2.55 -17.99
N THR A 400 13.95 2.52 -17.34
CA THR A 400 12.72 1.93 -17.87
C THR A 400 11.48 2.68 -17.37
N ASN A 401 10.38 2.58 -18.13
CA ASN A 401 9.06 3.07 -17.69
C ASN A 401 8.19 1.96 -17.10
N SER A 402 8.74 0.78 -16.84
CA SER A 402 8.08 -0.35 -16.20
C SER A 402 8.60 -0.54 -14.78
N ALA A 403 7.73 -0.40 -13.78
CA ALA A 403 8.07 -0.70 -12.39
C ALA A 403 8.42 -2.18 -12.20
N THR A 404 7.68 -3.09 -12.86
CA THR A 404 7.91 -4.53 -12.84
C THR A 404 9.27 -4.91 -13.40
N LEU A 405 9.65 -4.30 -14.54
CA LEU A 405 10.98 -4.51 -15.12
C LEU A 405 12.08 -3.96 -14.22
N ALA A 406 11.89 -2.75 -13.67
CA ALA A 406 12.86 -2.16 -12.74
C ALA A 406 13.11 -3.06 -11.52
N ALA A 407 12.05 -3.61 -10.92
CA ALA A 407 12.16 -4.57 -9.80
C ALA A 407 12.90 -5.85 -10.22
N GLY A 408 12.58 -6.40 -11.39
CA GLY A 408 13.26 -7.58 -11.93
C GLY A 408 14.74 -7.37 -12.21
N LEU A 409 15.12 -6.23 -12.80
CA LEU A 409 16.52 -5.88 -13.07
C LEU A 409 17.33 -5.72 -11.77
N ILE A 410 16.76 -5.07 -10.74
CA ILE A 410 17.42 -4.95 -9.44
C ILE A 410 17.58 -6.33 -8.79
N PHE A 411 16.54 -7.16 -8.86
CA PHE A 411 16.60 -8.54 -8.35
C PHE A 411 17.76 -9.30 -8.99
N LEU A 412 17.86 -9.31 -10.32
CA LEU A 412 18.97 -9.97 -11.04
C LEU A 412 20.33 -9.37 -10.68
N LEU A 413 20.43 -8.04 -10.56
CA LEU A 413 21.67 -7.36 -10.20
C LEU A 413 22.17 -7.84 -8.82
N LYS A 414 21.26 -7.96 -7.84
CA LYS A 414 21.61 -8.45 -6.49
C LYS A 414 21.93 -9.92 -6.45
N GLN A 415 21.32 -10.75 -7.30
CA GLN A 415 21.64 -12.19 -7.39
C GLN A 415 23.00 -12.44 -8.05
N THR A 416 23.41 -11.62 -9.01
CA THR A 416 24.57 -11.89 -9.88
C THR A 416 25.82 -11.10 -9.51
N THR A 417 25.68 -9.92 -8.90
CA THR A 417 26.78 -9.01 -8.59
C THR A 417 26.79 -8.61 -7.13
N ASN A 418 27.94 -8.11 -6.65
CA ASN A 418 28.06 -7.48 -5.33
C ASN A 418 27.88 -5.94 -5.41
N GLN A 419 27.41 -5.43 -6.56
CA GLN A 419 27.24 -4.01 -6.77
C GLN A 419 25.99 -3.51 -6.05
N ASP A 420 26.12 -2.32 -5.48
CA ASP A 420 24.99 -1.60 -4.89
C ASP A 420 24.32 -0.71 -5.95
N TYR A 421 23.13 -0.23 -5.66
CA TYR A 421 22.35 0.57 -6.61
C TYR A 421 21.65 1.73 -5.91
N ASN A 422 21.22 2.68 -6.73
CA ASN A 422 20.46 3.83 -6.30
C ASN A 422 19.27 4.03 -7.23
N ILE A 423 18.05 3.93 -6.68
CA ILE A 423 16.83 4.16 -7.44
C ILE A 423 16.57 5.65 -7.56
N ASN A 424 16.28 6.14 -8.76
CA ASN A 424 15.75 7.47 -8.99
C ASN A 424 14.48 7.40 -9.83
N ILE A 425 13.50 8.26 -9.52
CA ILE A 425 12.23 8.32 -10.23
C ILE A 425 12.08 9.71 -10.83
N GLU A 426 11.82 9.74 -12.13
CA GLU A 426 11.58 10.94 -12.90
C GLU A 426 10.14 10.92 -13.43
N THR A 427 9.41 12.00 -13.19
CA THR A 427 8.10 12.24 -13.81
C THR A 427 8.26 13.21 -14.96
N THR A 428 7.57 13.00 -16.06
CA THR A 428 7.61 13.89 -17.22
C THR A 428 6.24 13.98 -17.88
N ASP A 429 5.87 15.20 -18.24
CA ASP A 429 4.67 15.56 -18.98
C ASP A 429 4.89 15.77 -20.47
N LYS A 430 6.14 15.54 -20.96
CA LYS A 430 6.60 15.89 -22.32
C LYS A 430 5.73 15.39 -23.47
N TRP A 431 4.82 14.46 -23.22
CA TRP A 431 3.98 13.82 -24.23
C TRP A 431 2.47 13.91 -23.92
N GLY A 432 2.07 14.82 -23.01
CA GLY A 432 0.66 14.99 -22.62
C GLY A 432 0.09 13.83 -21.78
N VAL A 433 0.96 12.93 -21.31
CA VAL A 433 0.63 11.86 -20.38
C VAL A 433 1.70 11.86 -19.30
N ASP A 434 1.32 11.91 -18.04
CA ASP A 434 2.24 11.78 -16.91
C ASP A 434 2.95 10.42 -16.97
N SER A 435 4.18 10.44 -17.44
CA SER A 435 4.99 9.23 -17.57
C SER A 435 6.02 9.16 -16.45
N ILE A 436 6.06 8.01 -15.79
CA ILE A 436 7.03 7.72 -14.73
C ILE A 436 8.16 6.87 -15.33
N TYR A 437 9.41 7.33 -15.11
CA TYR A 437 10.60 6.58 -15.46
C TYR A 437 11.40 6.21 -14.24
N TYR A 438 11.80 4.95 -14.17
CA TYR A 438 12.64 4.37 -13.13
C TYR A 438 14.07 4.27 -13.62
N SER A 439 14.99 4.93 -12.92
CA SER A 439 16.42 4.94 -13.24
C SER A 439 17.18 4.23 -12.12
N ILE A 440 17.81 3.12 -12.45
CA ILE A 440 18.60 2.30 -11.54
C ILE A 440 20.08 2.61 -11.81
N ASN A 441 20.68 3.43 -10.96
CA ASN A 441 22.09 3.76 -11.06
C ASN A 441 22.90 2.70 -10.31
N VAL A 442 23.68 1.92 -11.01
CA VAL A 442 24.58 0.93 -10.42
C VAL A 442 25.82 1.65 -9.90
N LEU A 443 26.03 1.61 -8.61
CA LEU A 443 27.08 2.35 -7.93
C LEU A 443 28.31 1.47 -7.71
N SER A 444 29.46 2.04 -7.98
CA SER A 444 30.71 1.58 -7.40
C SER A 444 30.97 2.36 -6.13
N ASP A 445 30.37 1.98 -5.03
CA ASP A 445 30.58 2.63 -3.73
C ASP A 445 32.06 2.66 -3.35
N SER A 446 32.88 1.69 -3.80
CA SER A 446 34.30 1.66 -3.54
C SER A 446 35.07 2.85 -4.13
N GLU A 447 34.79 3.29 -5.37
CA GLU A 447 35.50 4.45 -5.95
C GLU A 447 35.06 5.79 -5.33
N LEU A 448 33.73 5.98 -5.14
CA LEU A 448 33.25 7.20 -4.52
C LEU A 448 33.68 7.30 -3.05
N ALA A 449 33.60 6.20 -2.30
CA ALA A 449 34.04 6.14 -0.93
C ALA A 449 35.57 6.32 -0.82
N GLN A 450 36.35 5.73 -1.74
CA GLN A 450 37.80 5.91 -1.76
C GLN A 450 38.18 7.35 -2.14
N ASN A 451 37.54 7.93 -3.16
CA ASN A 451 37.78 9.32 -3.55
C ASN A 451 37.37 10.29 -2.44
N HIS A 452 36.31 9.96 -1.69
CA HIS A 452 35.88 10.76 -0.56
C HIS A 452 36.87 10.68 0.60
N ARG A 453 37.30 9.47 1.00
CA ARG A 453 38.36 9.26 1.99
C ARG A 453 39.63 9.99 1.58
N ASN A 454 40.07 9.83 0.35
CA ASN A 454 41.22 10.57 -0.19
C ASN A 454 41.04 12.10 -0.10
N SER A 455 39.81 12.60 -0.16
CA SER A 455 39.54 14.04 -0.04
C SER A 455 39.57 14.50 1.41
N ILE A 456 39.16 13.68 2.37
CA ILE A 456 39.29 13.92 3.82
C ILE A 456 40.77 13.92 4.19
N GLU A 457 41.50 12.88 3.84
CA GLU A 457 42.96 12.76 4.09
C GLU A 457 43.73 13.92 3.50
N LYS A 458 43.40 14.36 2.26
CA LYS A 458 44.00 15.52 1.62
C LYS A 458 43.71 16.83 2.40
N LYS A 459 42.47 16.98 2.92
CA LYS A 459 42.09 18.12 3.73
C LYS A 459 42.89 18.16 5.01
N GLU A 460 42.96 17.03 5.76
CA GLU A 460 43.70 16.91 7.00
C GLU A 460 45.19 17.24 6.77
N LYS A 461 45.81 16.66 5.72
CA LYS A 461 47.20 16.94 5.39
C LYS A 461 47.45 18.40 4.99
N VAL A 462 46.49 19.03 4.29
CA VAL A 462 46.59 20.47 3.96
C VAL A 462 46.54 21.33 5.26
N LEU A 463 45.63 21.01 6.20
CA LEU A 463 45.52 21.75 7.47
C LEU A 463 46.79 21.63 8.31
N GLU A 464 47.33 20.40 8.45
CA GLU A 464 48.60 20.11 9.13
C GLU A 464 49.76 20.99 8.57
N LEU A 465 49.97 20.94 7.26
CA LEU A 465 51.04 21.68 6.61
C LEU A 465 50.83 23.22 6.60
N VAL A 466 49.58 23.65 6.69
CA VAL A 466 49.25 25.09 6.88
C VAL A 466 49.59 25.55 8.30
N GLU A 467 49.30 24.73 9.31
CA GLU A 467 49.70 24.97 10.71
C GLU A 467 51.22 25.03 10.87
N GLU A 468 51.96 24.22 10.12
CA GLU A 468 53.41 24.25 10.04
C GLU A 468 53.96 25.47 9.27
N GLY A 469 53.12 26.34 8.75
CA GLY A 469 53.49 27.54 8.04
C GLY A 469 53.97 27.32 6.59
N ILE A 470 53.74 26.17 6.02
CA ILE A 470 54.15 25.84 4.64
C ILE A 470 53.27 26.58 3.63
N SER A 471 53.91 27.24 2.66
CA SER A 471 53.18 27.97 1.61
C SER A 471 52.39 27.04 0.69
N GLN A 472 51.31 27.55 0.04
CA GLN A 472 50.49 26.77 -0.94
C GLN A 472 51.33 26.09 -2.02
N ARG A 473 52.42 26.72 -2.48
CA ARG A 473 53.36 26.16 -3.45
C ARG A 473 54.21 25.05 -2.83
N GLY A 474 54.55 25.19 -1.55
CA GLY A 474 55.26 24.15 -0.78
C GLY A 474 54.41 22.92 -0.62
N ILE A 475 53.16 23.08 -0.16
CA ILE A 475 52.18 21.99 0.01
C ILE A 475 51.93 21.26 -1.31
N GLU A 476 51.70 21.99 -2.45
CA GLU A 476 51.53 21.38 -3.76
C GLU A 476 52.75 20.57 -4.19
N ARG A 477 53.96 21.07 -3.94
CA ARG A 477 55.22 20.38 -4.30
C ARG A 477 55.46 19.14 -3.46
N GLU A 478 55.11 19.19 -2.20
CA GLU A 478 55.32 18.09 -1.26
C GLU A 478 54.27 16.98 -1.40
N THR A 479 53.02 17.35 -1.58
CA THR A 479 51.88 16.42 -1.54
C THR A 479 51.26 16.08 -2.88
N GLY A 480 51.54 16.85 -3.93
CA GLY A 480 50.86 16.77 -5.22
C GLY A 480 49.39 17.28 -5.20
N ILE A 481 48.92 17.81 -4.08
CA ILE A 481 47.56 18.34 -3.95
C ILE A 481 47.46 19.67 -4.70
N SER A 482 46.47 19.82 -5.58
CA SER A 482 46.31 21.00 -6.41
C SER A 482 46.08 22.25 -5.56
N ARG A 483 46.68 23.38 -5.94
CA ARG A 483 46.49 24.68 -5.28
C ARG A 483 45.05 25.12 -5.20
N THR A 484 44.21 24.70 -6.15
CA THR A 484 42.78 24.98 -6.12
C THR A 484 42.10 24.31 -4.92
N PHE A 485 42.47 23.07 -4.60
CA PHE A 485 41.95 22.37 -3.41
C PHE A 485 42.51 22.96 -2.14
N ILE A 486 43.85 23.22 -2.07
CA ILE A 486 44.51 23.84 -0.91
C ILE A 486 43.83 25.17 -0.57
N ARG A 487 43.59 26.02 -1.58
CA ARG A 487 42.94 27.31 -1.40
C ARG A 487 41.50 27.19 -0.88
N LYS A 488 40.73 26.21 -1.39
CA LYS A 488 39.38 25.92 -0.89
C LYS A 488 39.39 25.55 0.59
N VAL A 489 40.31 24.68 1.01
CA VAL A 489 40.46 24.24 2.40
C VAL A 489 40.83 25.44 3.28
N GLN A 490 41.77 26.27 2.87
CA GLN A 490 42.18 27.51 3.60
C GLN A 490 41.04 28.53 3.71
N HIS A 491 40.08 28.53 2.79
CA HIS A 491 38.89 29.38 2.84
C HIS A 491 37.68 28.70 3.52
N GLY A 492 37.93 27.68 4.35
CA GLY A 492 36.89 27.05 5.16
C GLY A 492 36.05 26.00 4.42
N TYR A 493 36.56 25.48 3.27
CA TYR A 493 35.89 24.36 2.65
C TYR A 493 35.96 23.13 3.55
N ASP A 494 34.80 22.74 4.04
CA ASP A 494 34.65 21.51 4.81
C ASP A 494 34.29 20.35 3.89
N VAL A 495 35.07 19.25 3.96
CA VAL A 495 34.68 17.98 3.32
C VAL A 495 33.68 17.34 4.25
N PRO A 496 32.42 17.18 3.86
CA PRO A 496 31.42 16.56 4.72
C PRO A 496 31.87 15.19 5.21
N GLU A 497 31.57 14.84 6.45
CA GLU A 497 31.91 13.53 7.03
C GLU A 497 31.42 12.38 6.13
N HIS A 498 30.25 12.56 5.50
CA HIS A 498 29.70 11.64 4.52
C HIS A 498 29.52 12.32 3.17
N HIS A 499 29.96 11.66 2.09
CA HIS A 499 29.71 12.18 0.74
C HIS A 499 28.20 12.25 0.48
N PRO A 500 27.65 13.36 -0.03
CA PRO A 500 26.20 13.52 -0.24
C PRO A 500 25.56 12.45 -1.13
N ARG A 501 26.33 11.75 -1.98
CA ARG A 501 25.89 10.63 -2.82
C ARG A 501 26.01 9.26 -2.15
N LEU A 502 26.68 9.18 -0.98
CA LEU A 502 26.84 7.95 -0.19
C LEU A 502 25.85 7.96 0.99
N LYS A 503 24.60 8.34 0.73
CA LYS A 503 23.55 8.26 1.73
C LYS A 503 23.31 6.82 2.15
N PRO A 504 22.86 6.57 3.40
CA PRO A 504 22.42 5.24 3.83
C PRO A 504 21.39 4.64 2.88
N ASN A 505 21.37 3.31 2.77
CA ASN A 505 20.51 2.60 1.82
C ASN A 505 19.03 2.79 2.11
N ASP A 506 18.70 2.98 3.37
CA ASP A 506 17.37 3.09 3.96
C ASP A 506 16.85 4.54 4.10
N GLU A 507 17.73 5.56 3.94
CA GLU A 507 17.34 6.94 4.12
C GLU A 507 16.44 7.43 2.98
N VAL A 508 15.27 7.99 3.32
CA VAL A 508 14.35 8.64 2.40
C VAL A 508 14.99 9.90 1.82
N LYS A 509 15.22 9.90 0.53
CA LYS A 509 15.90 11.01 -0.17
C LYS A 509 14.96 11.90 -0.98
N LYS A 510 13.79 11.39 -1.33
CA LYS A 510 12.79 12.12 -2.13
C LYS A 510 11.40 11.56 -1.85
N ILE A 511 10.42 12.45 -1.80
CA ILE A 511 9.00 12.14 -1.76
C ILE A 511 8.35 12.84 -2.95
N ILE A 512 7.49 12.15 -3.69
CA ILE A 512 6.74 12.70 -4.81
C ILE A 512 5.26 12.55 -4.47
N GLU A 513 4.55 13.67 -4.32
CA GLU A 513 3.10 13.67 -4.20
C GLU A 513 2.46 13.32 -5.55
N MET A 514 1.42 12.51 -5.53
CA MET A 514 0.71 12.03 -6.72
C MET A 514 -0.76 12.47 -6.69
N PRO A 515 -1.05 13.80 -6.71
CA PRO A 515 -2.41 14.32 -6.54
C PRO A 515 -3.37 13.92 -7.66
N ASN A 516 -2.83 13.59 -8.84
CA ASN A 516 -3.60 13.18 -10.01
C ASN A 516 -3.57 11.67 -10.26
N TYR A 517 -3.30 10.88 -9.23
CA TYR A 517 -3.33 9.42 -9.37
C TYR A 517 -4.78 8.95 -9.58
N GLU A 518 -5.01 8.30 -10.71
CA GLU A 518 -6.29 7.70 -11.09
C GLU A 518 -6.11 6.20 -11.22
N GLY A 519 -6.20 5.48 -10.11
CA GLY A 519 -5.94 4.04 -10.12
C GLY A 519 -6.69 3.29 -9.03
N TRP A 520 -6.49 1.99 -9.03
CA TRP A 520 -6.98 1.10 -8.00
C TRP A 520 -5.91 0.87 -6.95
N PHE A 521 -6.36 0.69 -5.73
CA PHE A 521 -5.54 0.23 -4.63
C PHE A 521 -5.77 -1.25 -4.42
N TYR A 522 -4.71 -1.95 -4.08
CA TYR A 522 -4.72 -3.40 -3.84
C TYR A 522 -4.02 -3.68 -2.53
N ASP A 523 -4.51 -4.66 -1.79
CA ASP A 523 -3.89 -5.12 -0.56
C ASP A 523 -3.83 -6.64 -0.49
N LEU A 524 -2.87 -7.15 0.27
CA LEU A 524 -2.75 -8.55 0.62
C LEU A 524 -2.75 -8.69 2.14
N THR A 525 -3.58 -9.56 2.66
CA THR A 525 -3.47 -10.01 4.03
C THR A 525 -2.57 -11.24 4.07
N THR A 526 -1.44 -11.14 4.75
CA THR A 526 -0.44 -12.20 4.88
C THR A 526 -0.41 -12.76 6.31
N GLU A 527 0.08 -13.99 6.48
CA GLU A 527 0.24 -14.59 7.81
C GLU A 527 1.23 -13.82 8.71
N SER A 528 2.26 -13.20 8.12
CA SER A 528 3.26 -12.42 8.87
C SER A 528 2.81 -11.01 9.25
N GLY A 529 1.74 -10.50 8.63
CA GLY A 529 1.29 -9.11 8.81
C GLY A 529 2.03 -8.09 7.94
N THR A 530 3.07 -8.49 7.22
CA THR A 530 3.93 -7.62 6.39
C THR A 530 4.35 -8.32 5.13
N PHE A 531 4.87 -7.56 4.16
CA PHE A 531 5.39 -8.13 2.92
C PHE A 531 6.29 -7.15 2.14
N HIS A 532 7.11 -7.72 1.24
CA HIS A 532 7.89 -6.96 0.26
C HIS A 532 6.98 -6.28 -0.74
N CYS A 533 7.16 -4.97 -0.96
CA CYS A 533 6.40 -4.21 -1.95
C CYS A 533 7.28 -3.15 -2.61
N GLY A 534 7.05 -2.92 -3.90
CA GLY A 534 7.70 -1.85 -4.65
C GLY A 534 8.93 -2.27 -5.43
N ILE A 535 9.75 -1.28 -5.76
CA ILE A 535 11.00 -1.43 -6.49
C ILE A 535 12.14 -1.41 -5.48
N GLY A 536 13.03 -2.39 -5.54
CA GLY A 536 14.11 -2.52 -4.56
C GLY A 536 13.66 -3.30 -3.32
N GLN A 537 14.14 -2.91 -2.15
CA GLN A 537 14.02 -3.65 -0.89
C GLN A 537 12.90 -3.12 0.03
N GLY A 538 11.80 -2.60 -0.54
CA GLY A 538 10.70 -1.99 0.22
C GLY A 538 9.95 -2.98 1.10
N HIS A 539 9.55 -2.54 2.29
CA HIS A 539 8.82 -3.33 3.29
C HIS A 539 7.60 -2.55 3.77
N VAL A 540 6.43 -3.14 3.67
CA VAL A 540 5.15 -2.53 4.03
C VAL A 540 4.33 -3.44 4.92
N HIS A 541 3.44 -2.83 5.72
CA HIS A 541 2.48 -3.54 6.55
C HIS A 541 1.21 -3.83 5.75
N ASN A 542 0.60 -5.01 5.94
CA ASN A 542 -0.78 -5.22 5.50
C ASN A 542 -1.73 -4.49 6.47
N SER A 543 -2.86 -4.02 5.98
CA SER A 543 -3.77 -3.21 6.80
C SER A 543 -5.06 -3.97 7.14
N PRO A 544 -5.09 -4.76 8.21
CA PRO A 544 -6.31 -5.43 8.63
C PRO A 544 -7.12 -4.61 9.63
N LEU A 545 -6.72 -3.36 10.01
CA LEU A 545 -7.10 -2.85 11.31
C LEU A 545 -7.61 -1.41 11.29
N ARG A 546 -8.55 -1.14 12.19
CA ARG A 546 -9.22 0.12 12.51
C ARG A 546 -8.24 1.18 13.04
N GLY A 547 -8.58 2.47 12.89
CA GLY A 547 -7.81 3.58 13.47
C GLY A 547 -7.54 3.38 14.96
N GLU A 548 -6.35 3.75 15.43
CA GLU A 548 -5.79 3.48 16.76
C GLU A 548 -6.64 4.02 17.92
N THR A 549 -7.38 5.09 17.68
CA THR A 549 -8.23 5.79 18.67
C THR A 549 -9.57 5.11 18.91
N PHE A 550 -9.96 4.14 18.09
CA PHE A 550 -11.21 3.41 18.29
C PHE A 550 -11.10 2.34 19.38
N VAL A 551 -12.19 2.13 20.12
CA VAL A 551 -12.20 1.32 21.33
C VAL A 551 -11.66 -0.11 21.15
N THR A 552 -12.03 -0.79 20.09
CA THR A 552 -11.56 -2.15 19.78
C THR A 552 -10.06 -2.18 19.56
N ARG A 553 -9.54 -1.29 18.70
CA ARG A 553 -8.11 -1.22 18.41
C ARG A 553 -7.29 -0.74 19.62
N LYS A 554 -7.79 0.24 20.36
CA LYS A 554 -7.17 0.67 21.62
C LYS A 554 -6.99 -0.50 22.60
N ILE A 555 -7.98 -1.39 22.70
CA ILE A 555 -7.93 -2.58 23.56
C ILE A 555 -6.87 -3.55 23.05
N THR A 556 -6.91 -3.95 21.78
CA THR A 556 -6.01 -4.99 21.24
C THR A 556 -4.56 -4.55 21.26
N ARG A 557 -4.26 -3.27 20.94
CA ARG A 557 -2.92 -2.68 21.08
C ARG A 557 -2.46 -2.65 22.55
N GLY A 558 -3.30 -2.21 23.47
CA GLY A 558 -2.99 -2.20 24.90
C GLY A 558 -2.70 -3.60 25.45
N VAL A 559 -3.48 -4.60 25.04
CA VAL A 559 -3.26 -6.01 25.40
C VAL A 559 -1.93 -6.51 24.88
N ALA A 560 -1.61 -6.28 23.63
CA ALA A 560 -0.35 -6.67 23.02
C ALA A 560 0.86 -6.03 23.75
N LYS A 561 0.82 -4.72 23.99
CA LYS A 561 1.88 -4.01 24.75
C LYS A 561 2.05 -4.55 26.16
N ILE A 562 0.95 -4.82 26.88
CA ILE A 562 0.99 -5.35 28.24
C ILE A 562 1.56 -6.76 28.28
N ALA A 563 1.13 -7.63 27.36
CA ALA A 563 1.65 -9.00 27.23
C ALA A 563 3.15 -9.02 26.98
N LEU A 564 3.66 -8.08 26.22
CA LEU A 564 5.07 -7.94 25.88
C LEU A 564 5.89 -7.16 26.93
N GLY A 565 5.24 -6.64 28.00
CA GLY A 565 5.90 -5.85 29.04
C GLY A 565 6.30 -4.43 28.61
N MET A 566 5.67 -3.89 27.58
CA MET A 566 5.94 -2.54 27.04
C MET A 566 5.01 -1.48 27.64
N GLN A 567 3.92 -1.89 28.26
CA GLN A 567 2.94 -1.03 28.93
C GLN A 567 2.47 -1.70 30.20
N ASP A 568 2.23 -0.93 31.25
CA ASP A 568 1.79 -1.49 32.54
C ASP A 568 0.30 -1.69 32.61
N LYS A 569 -0.50 -0.73 32.11
CA LYS A 569 -1.94 -0.72 32.21
C LYS A 569 -2.59 -0.16 30.94
N LEU A 570 -3.78 -0.67 30.64
CA LEU A 570 -4.71 -0.12 29.67
C LEU A 570 -5.72 0.78 30.41
N PHE A 571 -5.80 2.04 30.01
CA PHE A 571 -6.76 3.00 30.55
C PHE A 571 -7.99 3.10 29.65
N MET A 572 -9.17 2.89 30.24
CA MET A 572 -10.45 2.85 29.54
C MET A 572 -11.46 3.81 30.16
N GLY A 573 -12.55 4.09 29.45
CA GLY A 573 -13.74 4.75 29.99
C GLY A 573 -14.73 3.75 30.56
N ASN A 574 -16.04 3.89 30.25
CA ASN A 574 -17.10 3.03 30.71
C ASN A 574 -17.00 1.60 30.17
N LEU A 575 -16.69 0.62 31.04
CA LEU A 575 -16.56 -0.79 30.64
C LEU A 575 -17.91 -1.51 30.49
N ASN A 576 -19.00 -0.93 30.98
CA ASN A 576 -20.34 -1.54 30.94
C ASN A 576 -21.02 -1.32 29.58
N SER A 577 -20.57 -0.38 28.78
CA SER A 577 -21.13 -0.10 27.46
C SER A 577 -21.08 -1.35 26.58
N LYS A 578 -22.20 -1.62 25.90
CA LYS A 578 -22.39 -2.77 25.03
C LYS A 578 -22.48 -2.34 23.58
N ARG A 579 -21.75 -2.99 22.72
CA ARG A 579 -21.71 -2.70 21.28
C ARG A 579 -21.89 -3.96 20.46
N ASP A 580 -22.57 -3.82 19.35
CA ASP A 580 -22.60 -4.80 18.28
C ASP A 580 -21.43 -4.50 17.34
N TRP A 581 -20.47 -5.40 17.27
CA TRP A 581 -19.30 -5.31 16.40
C TRP A 581 -19.36 -6.36 15.30
N GLY A 582 -19.27 -5.92 14.05
CA GLY A 582 -19.23 -6.79 12.90
C GLY A 582 -18.00 -6.55 12.02
N HIS A 583 -17.79 -7.44 11.08
CA HIS A 583 -16.71 -7.35 10.11
C HIS A 583 -17.17 -6.55 8.89
N ALA A 584 -16.32 -5.62 8.39
CA ALA A 584 -16.64 -4.74 7.25
C ALA A 584 -17.12 -5.50 6.01
N LYS A 585 -16.54 -6.68 5.75
CA LYS A 585 -16.90 -7.55 4.63
C LYS A 585 -18.40 -7.87 4.57
N ASP A 586 -19.00 -8.14 5.73
CA ASP A 586 -20.44 -8.44 5.80
C ASP A 586 -21.30 -7.21 5.51
N PHE A 587 -20.84 -6.03 5.94
CA PHE A 587 -21.62 -4.79 5.82
C PHE A 587 -21.70 -4.29 4.38
N VAL A 588 -20.58 -4.32 3.63
CA VAL A 588 -20.54 -3.89 2.22
C VAL A 588 -21.48 -4.74 1.36
N GLU A 589 -21.53 -6.06 1.58
CA GLU A 589 -22.48 -6.95 0.89
C GLU A 589 -23.92 -6.53 1.18
N GLY A 590 -24.24 -6.16 2.41
CA GLY A 590 -25.58 -5.67 2.80
C GLY A 590 -25.97 -4.36 2.11
N MET A 591 -25.06 -3.39 2.02
CA MET A 591 -25.30 -2.11 1.35
C MET A 591 -25.70 -2.32 -0.12
N TRP A 592 -24.96 -3.18 -0.84
CA TRP A 592 -25.26 -3.49 -2.23
C TRP A 592 -26.64 -4.18 -2.37
N MET A 593 -26.92 -5.19 -1.53
CA MET A 593 -28.18 -5.92 -1.57
C MET A 593 -29.41 -5.01 -1.38
N MET A 594 -29.28 -3.92 -0.60
CA MET A 594 -30.36 -2.97 -0.38
C MET A 594 -30.79 -2.25 -1.65
N LEU A 595 -29.85 -1.86 -2.51
CA LEU A 595 -30.15 -1.19 -3.80
C LEU A 595 -30.63 -2.16 -4.89
N GLN A 596 -30.47 -3.46 -4.72
CA GLN A 596 -30.97 -4.48 -5.67
C GLN A 596 -32.45 -4.83 -5.46
N GLN A 597 -33.11 -4.25 -4.45
CA GLN A 597 -34.53 -4.51 -4.17
C GLN A 597 -35.45 -3.76 -5.15
N GLU A 598 -36.69 -4.25 -5.28
CA GLU A 598 -37.72 -3.59 -6.11
C GLU A 598 -38.25 -2.29 -5.47
N LYS A 599 -38.27 -2.22 -4.14
CA LYS A 599 -38.76 -1.08 -3.36
C LYS A 599 -37.72 -0.61 -2.37
N PRO A 600 -37.58 0.71 -2.18
CA PRO A 600 -36.68 1.26 -1.19
C PRO A 600 -37.20 1.05 0.21
N GLU A 601 -36.38 0.44 1.05
CA GLU A 601 -36.63 0.26 2.48
C GLU A 601 -35.36 0.52 3.29
N ASP A 602 -35.54 0.95 4.54
CA ASP A 602 -34.43 1.10 5.47
C ASP A 602 -34.12 -0.22 6.17
N PHE A 603 -32.84 -0.52 6.38
CA PHE A 603 -32.36 -1.77 7.01
C PHE A 603 -31.32 -1.50 8.07
N ILE A 604 -31.41 -2.27 9.15
CA ILE A 604 -30.33 -2.41 10.13
C ILE A 604 -29.37 -3.50 9.66
N LEU A 605 -28.09 -3.13 9.48
CA LEU A 605 -26.99 -4.06 9.24
C LEU A 605 -26.20 -4.19 10.56
N ALA A 606 -26.38 -5.32 11.24
CA ALA A 606 -25.82 -5.61 12.55
C ALA A 606 -25.58 -7.13 12.69
N THR A 607 -24.74 -7.54 13.63
CA THR A 607 -24.55 -8.97 13.89
C THR A 607 -25.72 -9.57 14.67
N GLY A 608 -26.43 -8.75 15.44
CA GLY A 608 -27.48 -9.16 16.37
C GLY A 608 -26.93 -9.69 17.69
N VAL A 609 -25.65 -9.47 17.95
CA VAL A 609 -24.98 -9.88 19.19
C VAL A 609 -24.22 -8.71 19.78
N THR A 610 -24.50 -8.37 21.04
CA THR A 610 -23.71 -7.35 21.75
C THR A 610 -22.62 -7.98 22.58
N THR A 611 -21.53 -7.25 22.68
CA THR A 611 -20.44 -7.57 23.60
C THR A 611 -20.15 -6.36 24.47
N GLU A 612 -20.02 -6.55 25.79
CA GLU A 612 -19.52 -5.51 26.69
C GLU A 612 -18.06 -5.19 26.37
N ILE A 613 -17.69 -3.94 26.55
CA ILE A 613 -16.27 -3.54 26.45
C ILE A 613 -15.42 -4.39 27.37
N ARG A 614 -15.88 -4.64 28.60
CA ARG A 614 -15.23 -5.54 29.57
C ARG A 614 -15.01 -6.95 29.00
N GLU A 615 -16.00 -7.51 28.32
CA GLU A 615 -15.92 -8.86 27.75
C GLU A 615 -14.98 -8.89 26.54
N PHE A 616 -14.99 -7.83 25.70
CA PHE A 616 -14.01 -7.70 24.62
C PHE A 616 -12.58 -7.63 25.15
N ILE A 617 -12.35 -6.92 26.28
CA ILE A 617 -11.05 -6.90 26.97
C ILE A 617 -10.68 -8.31 27.46
N ARG A 618 -11.63 -9.07 28.04
CA ARG A 618 -11.38 -10.47 28.45
C ARG A 618 -10.97 -11.35 27.28
N MET A 619 -11.71 -11.28 26.18
CA MET A 619 -11.39 -12.01 24.95
C MET A 619 -10.00 -11.64 24.45
N ALA A 620 -9.70 -10.35 24.36
CA ALA A 620 -8.40 -9.89 23.86
C ALA A 620 -7.23 -10.34 24.75
N PHE A 621 -7.36 -10.32 26.09
CA PHE A 621 -6.34 -10.88 26.99
C PHE A 621 -6.27 -12.41 26.93
N ALA A 622 -7.40 -13.10 26.68
CA ALA A 622 -7.40 -14.55 26.53
C ALA A 622 -6.63 -15.01 25.28
N GLU A 623 -6.64 -14.25 24.18
CA GLU A 623 -5.87 -14.52 22.95
C GLU A 623 -4.33 -14.54 23.22
N VAL A 624 -3.88 -13.81 24.23
CA VAL A 624 -2.48 -13.85 24.69
C VAL A 624 -2.28 -14.74 25.93
N GLY A 625 -3.26 -15.60 26.25
CA GLY A 625 -3.17 -16.60 27.32
C GLY A 625 -3.26 -16.01 28.74
N ILE A 626 -3.82 -14.83 28.92
CA ILE A 626 -3.96 -14.13 30.20
C ILE A 626 -5.44 -14.08 30.62
N GLU A 627 -5.77 -14.71 31.75
CA GLU A 627 -7.10 -14.60 32.38
C GLU A 627 -7.16 -13.40 33.33
N LEU A 628 -8.22 -12.61 33.22
CA LEU A 628 -8.44 -11.43 34.06
C LEU A 628 -9.50 -11.66 35.15
N LYS A 629 -9.34 -10.95 36.29
CA LYS A 629 -10.32 -10.77 37.33
C LYS A 629 -10.62 -9.29 37.53
N PHE A 630 -11.87 -8.87 37.28
CA PHE A 630 -12.33 -7.51 37.50
C PHE A 630 -12.76 -7.31 38.96
N LYS A 631 -12.48 -6.13 39.52
CA LYS A 631 -12.87 -5.69 40.88
C LYS A 631 -13.22 -4.21 40.85
N GLY A 632 -14.11 -3.77 41.76
CA GLY A 632 -14.59 -2.39 41.84
C GLY A 632 -15.73 -2.11 40.86
N HIS A 633 -16.19 -0.86 40.82
CA HIS A 633 -17.26 -0.38 39.95
C HIS A 633 -17.00 1.07 39.54
N GLY A 634 -17.45 1.45 38.34
CA GLY A 634 -17.32 2.81 37.82
C GLY A 634 -15.85 3.24 37.67
N VAL A 635 -15.49 4.37 38.24
CA VAL A 635 -14.13 4.91 38.15
C VAL A 635 -13.08 4.13 38.95
N ASP A 636 -13.53 3.35 39.94
CA ASP A 636 -12.67 2.52 40.80
C ASP A 636 -12.53 1.08 40.24
N GLU A 637 -13.06 0.80 39.07
CA GLU A 637 -12.99 -0.53 38.49
C GLU A 637 -11.60 -0.79 37.92
N VAL A 638 -11.02 -1.95 38.29
CA VAL A 638 -9.71 -2.41 37.80
C VAL A 638 -9.79 -3.89 37.42
N ALA A 639 -8.91 -4.28 36.48
CA ALA A 639 -8.71 -5.69 36.19
C ALA A 639 -7.29 -6.13 36.54
N THR A 640 -7.20 -7.29 37.21
CA THR A 640 -5.95 -7.90 37.63
C THR A 640 -5.75 -9.24 36.93
N VAL A 641 -4.49 -9.64 36.71
CA VAL A 641 -4.14 -10.95 36.20
C VAL A 641 -4.56 -12.04 37.19
N LYS A 642 -5.46 -12.93 36.76
CA LYS A 642 -5.92 -14.08 37.53
C LYS A 642 -5.05 -15.31 37.29
N LYS A 643 -4.69 -15.55 36.02
CA LYS A 643 -3.81 -16.62 35.56
C LYS A 643 -3.09 -16.17 34.28
N CYS A 644 -1.92 -16.74 34.06
CA CYS A 644 -1.16 -16.59 32.83
C CYS A 644 -0.70 -17.96 32.36
N HIS A 645 -1.14 -18.36 31.17
CA HIS A 645 -0.89 -19.71 30.62
C HIS A 645 0.10 -19.72 29.46
N HIS A 646 0.39 -18.54 28.88
CA HIS A 646 1.27 -18.48 27.71
C HIS A 646 2.73 -18.59 28.13
N PRO A 647 3.54 -19.42 27.46
CA PRO A 647 4.95 -19.62 27.82
C PRO A 647 5.78 -18.33 27.67
N ASP A 648 5.49 -17.49 26.69
CA ASP A 648 6.27 -16.31 26.36
C ASP A 648 5.79 -15.01 27.05
N TYR A 649 4.53 -14.96 27.51
CA TYR A 649 3.93 -13.77 28.12
C TYR A 649 3.70 -14.00 29.61
N GLN A 650 4.72 -13.76 30.42
CA GLN A 650 4.65 -13.99 31.87
C GLN A 650 4.34 -12.71 32.63
N LEU A 651 3.12 -12.58 33.14
CA LEU A 651 2.73 -11.49 34.01
C LEU A 651 2.47 -12.01 35.45
N PRO A 652 2.88 -11.25 36.48
CA PRO A 652 2.62 -11.62 37.88
C PRO A 652 1.12 -11.73 38.16
N ILE A 653 0.69 -12.80 38.82
CA ILE A 653 -0.68 -12.95 39.31
C ILE A 653 -0.98 -11.80 40.25
N GLY A 654 -2.12 -11.15 40.09
CA GLY A 654 -2.53 -9.98 40.85
C GLY A 654 -2.05 -8.65 40.30
N LYS A 655 -1.16 -8.63 39.26
CA LYS A 655 -0.79 -7.38 38.56
C LYS A 655 -2.04 -6.74 37.99
N GLU A 656 -2.23 -5.46 38.28
CA GLU A 656 -3.30 -4.65 37.70
C GLU A 656 -2.91 -4.24 36.24
N VAL A 657 -3.76 -4.59 35.28
CA VAL A 657 -3.51 -4.39 33.85
C VAL A 657 -4.57 -3.56 33.13
N VAL A 658 -5.73 -3.30 33.78
CA VAL A 658 -6.76 -2.40 33.29
C VAL A 658 -7.20 -1.48 34.40
N ALA A 659 -7.38 -0.20 34.14
CA ALA A 659 -7.93 0.79 35.05
C ALA A 659 -8.84 1.77 34.29
N ILE A 660 -9.70 2.48 35.02
CA ILE A 660 -10.59 3.49 34.46
C ILE A 660 -9.93 4.86 34.58
N ASP A 661 -10.03 5.64 33.50
CA ASP A 661 -9.65 7.05 33.48
C ASP A 661 -10.88 7.90 33.11
N PRO A 662 -11.32 8.81 34.00
CA PRO A 662 -12.50 9.66 33.77
C PRO A 662 -12.41 10.53 32.52
N ARG A 663 -11.21 10.84 32.04
CA ARG A 663 -10.99 11.62 30.79
C ARG A 663 -11.53 10.93 29.54
N TYR A 664 -11.72 9.61 29.58
CA TYR A 664 -12.26 8.83 28.47
C TYR A 664 -13.78 8.67 28.51
N PHE A 665 -14.47 9.24 29.51
CA PHE A 665 -15.94 9.30 29.49
C PHE A 665 -16.41 10.33 28.46
N ARG A 666 -17.45 9.99 27.71
CA ARG A 666 -18.11 10.95 26.82
C ARG A 666 -18.99 11.91 27.66
N PRO A 667 -19.20 13.16 27.18
CA PRO A 667 -20.15 14.08 27.84
C PRO A 667 -21.55 13.48 27.98
N THR A 668 -21.97 12.67 27.01
CA THR A 668 -23.17 11.89 26.98
C THR A 668 -22.87 10.49 26.51
N GLU A 669 -22.99 9.49 27.38
CA GLU A 669 -22.65 8.09 27.08
C GLU A 669 -23.81 7.36 26.39
N VAL A 670 -23.47 6.37 25.56
CA VAL A 670 -24.41 5.42 24.96
C VAL A 670 -24.12 4.06 25.54
N ASP A 671 -25.07 3.55 26.38
CA ASP A 671 -24.84 2.34 27.16
C ASP A 671 -24.97 1.05 26.35
N LEU A 672 -25.91 0.99 25.39
CA LEU A 672 -26.23 -0.21 24.66
C LEU A 672 -26.54 0.09 23.20
N LEU A 673 -25.85 -0.61 22.30
CA LEU A 673 -26.22 -0.69 20.88
C LEU A 673 -26.27 -2.17 20.47
N LEU A 674 -27.48 -2.66 20.22
CA LEU A 674 -27.78 -4.02 19.77
C LEU A 674 -28.75 -3.94 18.59
N GLY A 675 -28.26 -4.15 17.37
CA GLY A 675 -29.09 -4.15 16.17
C GLY A 675 -29.90 -5.44 16.01
N ASP A 676 -31.15 -5.33 15.55
CA ASP A 676 -31.95 -6.46 15.11
C ASP A 676 -31.85 -6.61 13.59
N PRO A 677 -31.00 -7.54 13.07
CA PRO A 677 -30.84 -7.75 11.63
C PRO A 677 -31.94 -8.60 11.00
N THR A 678 -33.04 -8.89 11.69
CA THR A 678 -34.08 -9.82 11.23
C THR A 678 -34.67 -9.39 9.89
N LYS A 679 -34.91 -8.10 9.69
CA LYS A 679 -35.41 -7.57 8.43
C LYS A 679 -34.40 -7.79 7.29
N ALA A 680 -33.12 -7.48 7.52
CA ALA A 680 -32.05 -7.73 6.52
C ALA A 680 -31.92 -9.23 6.20
N LYS A 681 -31.96 -10.08 7.24
CA LYS A 681 -31.90 -11.55 7.07
C LYS A 681 -33.09 -12.09 6.25
N THR A 682 -34.29 -11.61 6.52
CA THR A 682 -35.51 -12.17 5.90
C THR A 682 -35.79 -11.61 4.50
N LYS A 683 -35.57 -10.30 4.29
CA LYS A 683 -35.87 -9.63 3.02
C LYS A 683 -34.70 -9.65 2.04
N LEU A 684 -33.48 -9.40 2.52
CA LEU A 684 -32.29 -9.39 1.67
C LEU A 684 -31.61 -10.76 1.57
N GLY A 685 -31.87 -11.67 2.52
CA GLY A 685 -31.08 -12.91 2.66
C GLY A 685 -29.69 -12.68 3.25
N TRP A 686 -29.40 -11.45 3.69
CA TRP A 686 -28.11 -11.06 4.27
C TRP A 686 -27.86 -11.70 5.62
N LYS A 687 -26.65 -12.25 5.83
CA LYS A 687 -26.23 -12.86 7.11
C LYS A 687 -24.77 -12.53 7.37
N PRO A 688 -24.42 -12.01 8.58
CA PRO A 688 -23.02 -11.86 8.95
C PRO A 688 -22.33 -13.23 9.00
N LYS A 689 -21.12 -13.29 8.43
CA LYS A 689 -20.29 -14.51 8.32
C LYS A 689 -19.22 -14.56 9.41
N TYR A 690 -18.91 -13.40 10.02
CA TYR A 690 -17.88 -13.22 11.04
C TYR A 690 -18.52 -12.86 12.38
N ASP A 691 -18.06 -13.52 13.46
CA ASP A 691 -18.44 -13.17 14.83
C ASP A 691 -17.39 -12.28 15.51
N VAL A 692 -17.74 -11.75 16.68
CA VAL A 692 -16.85 -10.86 17.45
C VAL A 692 -15.59 -11.56 17.96
N LYS A 693 -15.62 -12.88 18.17
CA LYS A 693 -14.44 -13.65 18.61
C LYS A 693 -13.43 -13.76 17.48
N MET A 694 -13.89 -14.07 16.27
CA MET A 694 -13.06 -14.09 15.06
C MET A 694 -12.42 -12.72 14.81
N LEU A 695 -13.23 -11.65 14.94
CA LEU A 695 -12.74 -10.27 14.82
C LEU A 695 -11.69 -9.95 15.89
N CYS A 696 -11.94 -10.29 17.17
CA CYS A 696 -11.03 -10.04 18.28
C CYS A 696 -9.71 -10.79 18.11
N ALA A 697 -9.77 -12.10 17.77
CA ALA A 697 -8.59 -12.92 17.55
C ALA A 697 -7.70 -12.38 16.42
N GLU A 698 -8.30 -12.00 15.29
CA GLU A 698 -7.58 -11.39 14.16
C GLU A 698 -6.88 -10.09 14.57
N MET A 699 -7.59 -9.21 15.30
CA MET A 699 -7.05 -7.93 15.75
C MET A 699 -5.91 -8.09 16.78
N VAL A 700 -6.06 -8.98 17.78
CA VAL A 700 -5.01 -9.23 18.80
C VAL A 700 -3.78 -9.85 18.19
N ALA A 701 -3.93 -10.84 17.30
CA ALA A 701 -2.80 -11.49 16.64
C ALA A 701 -1.95 -10.48 15.87
N ALA A 702 -2.58 -9.57 15.13
CA ALA A 702 -1.90 -8.52 14.39
C ALA A 702 -1.16 -7.53 15.31
N ASP A 703 -1.81 -7.08 16.40
CA ASP A 703 -1.19 -6.13 17.35
C ASP A 703 -0.06 -6.75 18.17
N VAL A 704 -0.17 -8.02 18.56
CA VAL A 704 0.92 -8.75 19.25
C VAL A 704 2.15 -8.84 18.35
N GLU A 705 1.97 -9.15 17.08
CA GLU A 705 3.09 -9.22 16.13
C GLU A 705 3.74 -7.84 15.92
N LEU A 706 2.93 -6.79 15.84
CA LEU A 706 3.37 -5.41 15.77
C LEU A 706 4.31 -5.07 16.95
N PHE A 707 3.84 -5.27 18.19
CA PHE A 707 4.60 -4.86 19.38
C PHE A 707 5.73 -5.81 19.77
N LYS A 708 5.77 -7.05 19.30
CA LYS A 708 6.97 -7.90 19.38
C LYS A 708 8.17 -7.25 18.70
N ARG A 709 7.96 -6.65 17.53
CA ARG A 709 9.01 -5.93 16.80
C ARG A 709 9.47 -4.68 17.54
N GLU A 710 8.54 -3.87 18.04
CA GLU A 710 8.91 -2.69 18.87
C GLU A 710 9.73 -3.09 20.09
N LYS A 711 9.38 -4.18 20.75
CA LYS A 711 10.11 -4.66 21.91
C LYS A 711 11.52 -5.07 21.57
N LEU A 712 11.73 -5.82 20.48
CA LEU A 712 13.06 -6.22 20.03
C LEU A 712 13.96 -5.01 19.78
N LEU A 713 13.42 -3.92 19.25
CA LEU A 713 14.17 -2.68 19.02
C LEU A 713 14.53 -1.97 20.33
N LYS A 714 13.59 -1.86 21.28
CA LYS A 714 13.85 -1.31 22.61
C LYS A 714 14.91 -2.12 23.34
N ASP A 715 14.81 -3.45 23.29
CA ASP A 715 15.76 -4.36 23.92
C ASP A 715 17.15 -4.28 23.27
N ALA A 716 17.21 -3.91 21.98
CA ALA A 716 18.45 -3.63 21.25
C ALA A 716 19.02 -2.22 21.46
N GLY A 717 18.39 -1.39 22.31
CA GLY A 717 18.86 -0.06 22.67
C GLY A 717 18.43 1.07 21.74
N PHE A 718 17.48 0.83 20.84
CA PHE A 718 16.91 1.86 19.98
C PHE A 718 15.78 2.62 20.69
N GLU A 719 15.73 3.95 20.56
CA GLU A 719 14.57 4.74 21.00
C GLU A 719 13.38 4.49 20.05
N VAL A 720 12.34 3.89 20.60
CA VAL A 720 11.03 3.79 19.93
C VAL A 720 10.17 4.96 20.43
N LYS A 721 9.82 5.90 19.55
CA LYS A 721 8.93 7.01 19.90
C LYS A 721 7.56 6.46 20.26
N ASN A 722 7.09 6.74 21.48
CA ASN A 722 5.71 6.45 21.85
C ASN A 722 4.79 7.29 20.96
N GLN A 723 3.97 6.64 20.17
CA GLN A 723 2.86 7.29 19.49
C GLN A 723 1.86 7.75 20.55
N TYR A 724 1.34 8.95 20.39
CA TYR A 724 0.44 9.62 21.34
C TYR A 724 -0.80 8.77 21.66
N GLU A 725 -1.08 8.59 22.96
CA GLU A 725 -2.35 8.13 23.46
C GLU A 725 -3.44 9.22 23.33
#